data_783972fc3a5e0f5326d6c18496c7ae51
#
_entry.id   783972fc3a5e0f5326d6c18496c7ae51
#
_cell.length_a   1.000
_cell.length_b   1.000
_cell.length_c   1.000
_cell.angle_alpha   90.00
_cell.angle_beta   90.00
_cell.angle_gamma   90.00
#
_symmetry.space_group_name_H-M   'P 1'
#
loop_
_entity.id
_entity.type
_entity.pdbx_description
1 polymer ?
#
loop_
_entity_poly.entity_id
_entity_poly.type
_entity_poly.pdbx_seq_one_letter_code
_entity_poly.pdbx_strand_id
1 'polypeptide(L)'
;SNTTSEQAAPKSQHVTVNKRMATTSNNTNEHTILHTNDIHGRFVEDDGRVIGMAKVKGLKDKYNPDLMVDSGDAFQGLPVSNNSKGEEMAKAMNSVGYDAMTVGNHEFDFGYDQLLKLQKQLNFPIVSSNIYKNGKRVFDSSTTVTKNNVRYGIVGVTTPETKTKTSPTAVEGVEFKDPLTSVKQAMNEIKNNVDVFVILSHLGVDKSTQKTWRGDYLIDQLTKDGSFKQPIFVLDGHSHTVIDNGEHYGTNNLLAQTGTALANVGRVDFTFQNQKASDIKASLINVADAKDITPDSQIDAQTKKANDDFLKETSTVVIPNNTVTLNGERAQARTQETNLGNLITDAMEAYASKNFSHQSDFAITNGGGIRASIEKGEVTENDIITVLPFGNLISQIQVKGSDVEKAFEHSLSADTETHDGKKVLGANGGFLQVSDSLRVYYDINKASGQRINAIKVLNKENGEYEDLDPNRTYYVTTNDFTANQGDGYDMFGGQREEGISLDAVVAQYIKNTDLNQYNTEEPVRIINGLPESNEQPNTGKEDNDNNHSTNGQDSQQQTPDSNNDDKDNTGHINDNDDNTKDDKQTDSSNKDNVIELPNKDHQKDNDNVIEIPANNNQTHNSTDDNIVIPSATDKMHTNNIKGNAIEHHPTSNLVSISNNNKGTRDQLTCYASHSQHYKDVIKFPVQMNPKDNFYNETLITTNSNASKNSNLMFTQEHDAITSLPNAGLKDGSLEHGIAIILVVAGTGLIYIRTRKKSA
;
A
#
# COMPACT_ATOMS: atom_id res chain seq x y z
N SER A 1 -64.63 -5.34 28.78
CA SER A 1 -64.07 -4.10 28.28
C SER A 1 -63.04 -3.51 29.26
N ASN A 2 -61.78 -3.90 29.06
CA ASN A 2 -60.66 -3.29 29.73
C ASN A 2 -59.73 -2.74 28.66
N THR A 3 -59.72 -1.46 28.52
CA THR A 3 -58.73 -0.70 27.75
C THR A 3 -57.52 -0.48 28.64
N THR A 4 -56.43 -1.16 28.31
CA THR A 4 -55.12 -0.86 28.83
C THR A 4 -54.45 0.17 27.92
N SER A 5 -54.25 1.35 28.48
CA SER A 5 -53.46 2.41 27.87
C SER A 5 -51.96 2.04 27.94
N GLU A 6 -51.34 1.89 26.79
CA GLU A 6 -49.89 1.87 26.68
C GLU A 6 -49.34 3.26 26.92
N GLN A 7 -48.57 3.41 28.00
CA GLN A 7 -47.75 4.59 28.24
C GLN A 7 -46.54 4.55 27.32
N ALA A 8 -46.47 5.49 26.41
CA ALA A 8 -45.29 5.75 25.61
C ALA A 8 -44.14 6.20 26.51
N ALA A 9 -42.99 5.55 26.36
CA ALA A 9 -41.76 5.93 27.02
C ALA A 9 -41.33 7.36 26.61
N PRO A 10 -40.76 8.15 27.54
CA PRO A 10 -40.38 9.52 27.22
C PRO A 10 -39.20 9.49 26.24
N LYS A 11 -39.37 10.16 25.10
CA LYS A 11 -38.29 10.50 24.19
C LYS A 11 -37.27 11.35 24.95
N SER A 12 -36.07 10.83 25.13
CA SER A 12 -34.96 11.62 25.63
C SER A 12 -34.69 12.77 24.65
N GLN A 13 -34.99 13.96 25.06
CA GLN A 13 -34.54 15.16 24.38
C GLN A 13 -33.04 15.27 24.60
N HIS A 14 -32.27 14.95 23.59
CA HIS A 14 -30.89 15.40 23.55
C HIS A 14 -30.87 16.90 23.41
N VAL A 15 -30.65 17.57 24.51
CA VAL A 15 -30.29 18.98 24.51
C VAL A 15 -28.87 19.07 23.96
N THR A 16 -28.78 19.36 22.68
CA THR A 16 -27.52 19.77 22.07
C THR A 16 -27.21 21.16 22.60
N VAL A 17 -26.34 21.23 23.59
CA VAL A 17 -25.78 22.51 24.01
C VAL A 17 -24.83 22.95 22.90
N ASN A 18 -25.35 23.68 21.94
CA ASN A 18 -24.54 24.45 21.02
C ASN A 18 -23.83 25.53 21.85
N LYS A 19 -22.59 25.20 22.25
CA LYS A 19 -21.66 26.26 22.60
C LYS A 19 -21.34 26.99 21.30
N ARG A 20 -22.14 27.99 21.01
CA ARG A 20 -21.74 29.04 20.08
C ARG A 20 -20.52 29.71 20.69
N MET A 21 -19.34 29.33 20.24
CA MET A 21 -18.22 30.25 20.28
C MET A 21 -18.58 31.39 19.36
N ALA A 22 -18.89 32.54 19.96
CA ALA A 22 -19.04 33.79 19.23
C ALA A 22 -17.65 34.14 18.68
N THR A 23 -17.35 33.64 17.50
CA THR A 23 -16.34 34.26 16.67
C THR A 23 -17.00 35.48 16.08
N THR A 24 -16.61 36.65 16.54
CA THR A 24 -16.88 37.91 15.87
C THR A 24 -16.07 37.96 14.58
N SER A 25 -16.44 37.18 13.58
CA SER A 25 -15.99 37.36 12.22
C SER A 25 -17.16 37.99 11.46
N ASN A 26 -16.97 39.20 11.00
CA ASN A 26 -17.88 39.93 10.15
C ASN A 26 -17.99 39.36 8.72
N ASN A 27 -17.45 38.16 8.45
CA ASN A 27 -17.43 37.55 7.13
C ASN A 27 -18.44 36.40 7.06
N THR A 28 -19.74 36.76 6.94
CA THR A 28 -20.84 35.83 6.68
C THR A 28 -20.85 35.25 5.27
N ASN A 29 -19.89 35.65 4.38
CA ASN A 29 -19.84 35.30 2.95
C ASN A 29 -18.72 34.31 2.58
N GLU A 30 -17.93 33.89 3.56
CA GLU A 30 -16.87 32.92 3.35
C GLU A 30 -17.39 31.49 3.55
N HIS A 31 -16.99 30.60 2.63
CA HIS A 31 -17.46 29.22 2.60
C HIS A 31 -16.27 28.27 2.44
N THR A 32 -16.36 27.13 3.08
CA THR A 32 -15.35 26.07 3.04
C THR A 32 -16.01 24.73 2.74
N ILE A 33 -15.39 23.95 1.84
CA ILE A 33 -15.72 22.55 1.57
C ILE A 33 -14.51 21.73 1.94
N LEU A 34 -14.69 20.67 2.73
CA LEU A 34 -13.68 19.62 2.93
C LEU A 34 -14.05 18.39 2.10
N HIS A 35 -13.05 17.79 1.49
CA HIS A 35 -13.26 16.62 0.67
C HIS A 35 -12.16 15.57 0.82
N THR A 36 -12.52 14.34 0.57
CA THR A 36 -11.64 13.18 0.53
C THR A 36 -11.92 12.35 -0.71
N ASN A 37 -10.97 11.57 -1.11
CA ASN A 37 -11.11 10.56 -2.16
C ASN A 37 -10.11 9.44 -1.94
N ASP A 38 -10.44 8.26 -2.42
CA ASP A 38 -9.52 7.12 -2.44
C ASP A 38 -8.90 6.84 -1.06
N ILE A 39 -9.74 6.82 -0.03
CA ILE A 39 -9.33 6.54 1.35
C ILE A 39 -8.82 5.11 1.48
N HIS A 40 -9.39 4.18 0.73
CA HIS A 40 -8.96 2.78 0.67
C HIS A 40 -8.78 2.13 2.05
N GLY A 41 -9.77 2.28 2.91
CA GLY A 41 -9.78 1.62 4.20
C GLY A 41 -8.88 2.22 5.27
N ARG A 42 -8.24 3.37 5.01
CA ARG A 42 -7.33 4.02 5.97
C ARG A 42 -8.11 4.85 7.00
N PHE A 43 -8.95 4.20 7.78
CA PHE A 43 -9.72 4.88 8.81
C PHE A 43 -8.97 5.10 10.13
N VAL A 44 -7.80 4.49 10.30
CA VAL A 44 -6.93 4.65 11.47
C VAL A 44 -5.73 5.53 11.15
N GLU A 45 -5.36 6.42 12.07
CA GLU A 45 -4.14 7.23 11.94
C GLU A 45 -2.91 6.32 11.83
N ASP A 46 -2.03 6.64 10.88
CA ASP A 46 -0.68 6.11 10.80
C ASP A 46 0.29 7.28 10.79
N ASP A 47 1.14 7.34 11.79
CA ASP A 47 2.00 8.49 12.05
C ASP A 47 2.89 8.82 10.83
N GLY A 48 2.80 10.05 10.39
CA GLY A 48 3.54 10.56 9.23
C GLY A 48 2.97 10.17 7.85
N ARG A 49 1.92 9.34 7.77
CA ARG A 49 1.39 8.82 6.49
C ARG A 49 -0.11 8.97 6.30
N VAL A 50 -0.88 8.70 7.33
CA VAL A 50 -2.33 8.64 7.29
C VAL A 50 -2.92 9.52 8.38
N ILE A 51 -3.78 10.45 7.98
CA ILE A 51 -4.47 11.34 8.93
C ILE A 51 -5.44 10.53 9.81
N GLY A 52 -6.17 9.60 9.23
CA GLY A 52 -7.18 8.81 9.93
C GLY A 52 -8.48 9.56 10.18
N MET A 53 -9.58 8.81 10.33
CA MET A 53 -10.92 9.38 10.40
C MET A 53 -11.19 10.15 11.70
N ALA A 54 -10.55 9.80 12.80
CA ALA A 54 -10.64 10.54 14.05
C ALA A 54 -10.10 11.97 13.92
N LYS A 55 -9.00 12.17 13.21
CA LYS A 55 -8.47 13.51 12.90
C LYS A 55 -9.22 14.19 11.77
N VAL A 56 -9.79 13.46 10.81
CA VAL A 56 -10.71 14.04 9.82
C VAL A 56 -11.89 14.71 10.52
N LYS A 57 -12.46 14.07 11.54
CA LYS A 57 -13.50 14.69 12.38
C LYS A 57 -12.97 15.94 13.10
N GLY A 58 -11.75 15.86 13.63
CA GLY A 58 -11.10 17.02 14.27
C GLY A 58 -10.89 18.19 13.30
N LEU A 59 -10.53 17.92 12.05
CA LEU A 59 -10.42 18.92 10.99
C LEU A 59 -11.79 19.52 10.65
N LYS A 60 -12.81 18.69 10.54
CA LYS A 60 -14.19 19.16 10.34
C LYS A 60 -14.65 20.08 11.46
N ASP A 61 -14.37 19.72 12.70
CA ASP A 61 -14.73 20.55 13.86
C ASP A 61 -13.97 21.88 13.88
N LYS A 62 -12.68 21.85 13.49
CA LYS A 62 -11.84 23.06 13.42
C LYS A 62 -12.29 24.03 12.35
N TYR A 63 -12.51 23.56 11.14
CA TYR A 63 -12.82 24.41 9.99
C TYR A 63 -14.30 24.67 9.79
N ASN A 64 -15.17 23.91 10.44
CA ASN A 64 -16.63 24.02 10.34
C ASN A 64 -17.11 24.22 8.88
N PRO A 65 -16.82 23.28 7.97
CA PRO A 65 -17.13 23.44 6.57
C PRO A 65 -18.65 23.43 6.31
N ASP A 66 -19.05 24.02 5.20
CA ASP A 66 -20.41 23.87 4.70
C ASP A 66 -20.70 22.42 4.28
N LEU A 67 -19.71 21.79 3.66
CA LEU A 67 -19.79 20.41 3.20
C LEU A 67 -18.56 19.61 3.62
N MET A 68 -18.79 18.35 3.93
CA MET A 68 -17.79 17.27 4.00
C MET A 68 -18.24 16.16 3.07
N VAL A 69 -17.46 15.90 2.01
CA VAL A 69 -17.85 15.01 0.93
C VAL A 69 -16.71 14.06 0.54
N ASP A 70 -17.06 12.94 -0.09
CA ASP A 70 -16.09 11.93 -0.55
C ASP A 70 -16.35 11.53 -2.01
N SER A 71 -15.29 11.39 -2.78
CA SER A 71 -15.33 11.08 -4.21
C SER A 71 -15.08 9.62 -4.54
N GLY A 72 -15.31 8.71 -3.61
CA GLY A 72 -15.30 7.26 -3.84
C GLY A 72 -13.98 6.56 -3.54
N ASP A 73 -14.03 5.24 -3.62
CA ASP A 73 -12.96 4.32 -3.21
C ASP A 73 -12.59 4.45 -1.73
N ALA A 74 -13.60 4.47 -0.87
CA ALA A 74 -13.41 4.62 0.57
C ALA A 74 -13.34 3.26 1.30
N PHE A 75 -14.16 2.29 0.93
CA PHE A 75 -14.43 1.11 1.76
C PHE A 75 -13.41 0.00 1.64
N GLN A 76 -12.79 -0.14 0.48
CA GLN A 76 -11.84 -1.21 0.17
C GLN A 76 -10.41 -0.68 0.28
N GLY A 77 -9.50 -1.51 0.73
CA GLY A 77 -8.07 -1.25 0.74
C GLY A 77 -7.36 -2.04 1.83
N LEU A 78 -7.08 -1.45 2.98
CA LEU A 78 -6.41 -2.16 4.06
C LEU A 78 -7.18 -3.42 4.49
N PRO A 79 -6.47 -4.51 4.81
CA PRO A 79 -7.09 -5.77 5.22
C PRO A 79 -8.10 -5.65 6.35
N VAL A 80 -7.88 -4.76 7.32
CA VAL A 80 -8.82 -4.52 8.42
C VAL A 80 -10.16 -3.96 7.92
N SER A 81 -10.17 -3.12 6.91
CA SER A 81 -11.40 -2.65 6.28
C SER A 81 -12.02 -3.71 5.40
N ASN A 82 -11.22 -4.42 4.61
CA ASN A 82 -11.66 -5.51 3.76
C ASN A 82 -12.33 -6.64 4.55
N ASN A 83 -11.80 -6.95 5.73
CA ASN A 83 -12.36 -7.99 6.60
C ASN A 83 -13.80 -7.70 7.03
N SER A 84 -14.13 -6.44 7.29
CA SER A 84 -15.50 -5.99 7.58
C SER A 84 -16.34 -5.71 6.33
N LYS A 85 -15.80 -5.94 5.14
CA LYS A 85 -16.43 -5.62 3.84
C LYS A 85 -16.88 -4.16 3.77
N GLY A 86 -16.06 -3.26 4.30
CA GLY A 86 -16.30 -1.82 4.30
C GLY A 86 -17.20 -1.31 5.42
N GLU A 87 -17.77 -2.16 6.26
CA GLU A 87 -18.74 -1.72 7.29
C GLU A 87 -18.10 -0.86 8.37
N GLU A 88 -16.84 -1.11 8.75
CA GLU A 88 -16.14 -0.26 9.73
C GLU A 88 -15.82 1.13 9.16
N MET A 89 -15.48 1.23 7.88
CA MET A 89 -15.32 2.53 7.23
C MET A 89 -16.65 3.28 7.14
N ALA A 90 -17.74 2.62 6.81
CA ALA A 90 -19.06 3.22 6.78
C ALA A 90 -19.44 3.82 8.15
N LYS A 91 -19.19 3.10 9.25
CA LYS A 91 -19.36 3.63 10.61
C LYS A 91 -18.51 4.87 10.86
N ALA A 92 -17.23 4.84 10.48
CA ALA A 92 -16.32 5.96 10.67
C ALA A 92 -16.79 7.20 9.88
N MET A 93 -17.21 7.02 8.63
CA MET A 93 -17.75 8.11 7.81
C MET A 93 -19.03 8.69 8.38
N ASN A 94 -19.93 7.87 8.91
CA ASN A 94 -21.11 8.33 9.64
C ASN A 94 -20.74 9.17 10.86
N SER A 95 -19.76 8.73 11.62
CA SER A 95 -19.30 9.43 12.84
C SER A 95 -18.60 10.74 12.52
N VAL A 96 -17.88 10.84 11.41
CA VAL A 96 -17.33 12.12 10.91
C VAL A 96 -18.46 13.06 10.52
N GLY A 97 -19.56 12.55 9.98
CA GLY A 97 -20.67 13.34 9.50
C GLY A 97 -20.49 13.84 8.08
N TYR A 98 -20.20 12.94 7.17
CA TYR A 98 -20.20 13.24 5.73
C TYR A 98 -21.59 13.65 5.27
N ASP A 99 -21.65 14.54 4.28
CA ASP A 99 -22.91 15.03 3.70
C ASP A 99 -23.31 14.25 2.46
N ALA A 100 -22.35 13.74 1.70
CA ALA A 100 -22.56 12.91 0.54
C ALA A 100 -21.26 12.20 0.10
N MET A 101 -21.39 11.13 -0.66
CA MET A 101 -20.31 10.51 -1.40
C MET A 101 -20.76 10.03 -2.76
N THR A 102 -19.81 9.82 -3.68
CA THR A 102 -20.06 9.07 -4.90
C THR A 102 -19.43 7.67 -4.82
N VAL A 103 -19.66 6.88 -5.85
CA VAL A 103 -19.17 5.50 -5.96
C VAL A 103 -17.91 5.49 -6.82
N GLY A 104 -16.85 4.88 -6.29
CA GLY A 104 -15.70 4.47 -7.08
C GLY A 104 -15.83 3.03 -7.58
N ASN A 105 -14.85 2.59 -8.38
CA ASN A 105 -14.83 1.22 -8.89
C ASN A 105 -14.68 0.19 -7.76
N HIS A 106 -13.92 0.51 -6.72
CA HIS A 106 -13.65 -0.40 -5.62
C HIS A 106 -14.78 -0.50 -4.59
N GLU A 107 -15.81 0.34 -4.64
CA GLU A 107 -17.03 0.11 -3.88
C GLU A 107 -17.74 -1.17 -4.28
N PHE A 108 -17.49 -1.68 -5.49
CA PHE A 108 -18.05 -2.94 -5.98
C PHE A 108 -17.26 -4.17 -5.52
N ASP A 109 -16.09 -4.02 -4.96
CA ASP A 109 -15.15 -5.13 -4.71
C ASP A 109 -15.73 -6.22 -3.81
N PHE A 110 -16.61 -5.86 -2.88
CA PHE A 110 -17.28 -6.81 -1.99
C PHE A 110 -18.61 -7.36 -2.55
N GLY A 111 -18.91 -7.05 -3.79
CA GLY A 111 -20.12 -7.43 -4.47
C GLY A 111 -21.20 -6.34 -4.51
N TYR A 112 -22.07 -6.44 -5.50
CA TYR A 112 -23.16 -5.49 -5.70
C TYR A 112 -24.09 -5.39 -4.49
N ASP A 113 -24.49 -6.53 -3.93
CA ASP A 113 -25.40 -6.56 -2.78
C ASP A 113 -24.78 -5.95 -1.53
N GLN A 114 -23.48 -6.14 -1.32
CA GLN A 114 -22.77 -5.52 -0.21
C GLN A 114 -22.72 -3.99 -0.35
N LEU A 115 -22.53 -3.48 -1.56
CA LEU A 115 -22.57 -2.03 -1.80
C LEU A 115 -23.95 -1.45 -1.44
N LEU A 116 -25.04 -2.12 -1.81
CA LEU A 116 -26.38 -1.70 -1.43
C LEU A 116 -26.62 -1.77 0.09
N LYS A 117 -26.03 -2.77 0.74
CA LYS A 117 -26.06 -2.86 2.22
C LYS A 117 -25.33 -1.71 2.86
N LEU A 118 -24.13 -1.36 2.39
CA LEU A 118 -23.37 -0.21 2.87
C LEU A 118 -24.13 1.10 2.68
N GLN A 119 -24.79 1.28 1.53
CA GLN A 119 -25.67 2.43 1.28
C GLN A 119 -26.74 2.58 2.36
N LYS A 120 -27.37 1.50 2.78
CA LYS A 120 -28.39 1.51 3.83
C LYS A 120 -27.83 1.84 5.21
N GLN A 121 -26.58 1.51 5.47
CA GLN A 121 -25.90 1.79 6.73
C GLN A 121 -25.40 3.23 6.83
N LEU A 122 -25.19 3.91 5.69
CA LEU A 122 -24.74 5.28 5.67
C LEU A 122 -25.87 6.25 6.07
N ASN A 123 -25.52 7.26 6.87
CA ASN A 123 -26.43 8.34 7.30
C ASN A 123 -26.52 9.48 6.30
N PHE A 124 -25.86 9.35 5.16
CA PHE A 124 -25.79 10.33 4.10
C PHE A 124 -25.95 9.64 2.73
N PRO A 125 -26.37 10.39 1.70
CA PRO A 125 -26.63 9.78 0.41
C PRO A 125 -25.37 9.41 -0.34
N ILE A 126 -25.43 8.31 -1.08
CA ILE A 126 -24.57 8.02 -2.21
C ILE A 126 -25.23 8.61 -3.46
N VAL A 127 -24.49 9.36 -4.25
CA VAL A 127 -24.94 9.90 -5.53
C VAL A 127 -24.05 9.41 -6.67
N SER A 128 -24.65 8.97 -7.76
CA SER A 128 -23.97 8.66 -9.01
C SER A 128 -24.95 8.73 -10.17
N SER A 129 -24.66 9.58 -11.14
CA SER A 129 -25.57 9.89 -12.24
C SER A 129 -25.55 8.86 -13.38
N ASN A 130 -24.54 7.98 -13.43
CA ASN A 130 -24.28 7.15 -14.61
C ASN A 130 -24.25 5.64 -14.37
N ILE A 131 -24.66 5.17 -13.19
CA ILE A 131 -24.72 3.74 -12.87
C ILE A 131 -26.15 3.22 -13.05
N TYR A 132 -26.31 2.22 -13.92
CA TYR A 132 -27.57 1.61 -14.24
C TYR A 132 -27.49 0.09 -14.11
N LYS A 133 -28.57 -0.51 -13.67
CA LYS A 133 -28.77 -1.97 -13.70
C LYS A 133 -30.18 -2.28 -14.21
N ASN A 134 -30.26 -3.13 -15.23
CA ASN A 134 -31.52 -3.45 -15.88
C ASN A 134 -32.31 -2.20 -16.34
N GLY A 135 -31.58 -1.23 -16.89
CA GLY A 135 -32.14 0.03 -17.42
C GLY A 135 -32.58 1.05 -16.37
N LYS A 136 -32.39 0.77 -15.10
CA LYS A 136 -32.74 1.66 -13.99
C LYS A 136 -31.49 2.21 -13.32
N ARG A 137 -31.52 3.51 -12.99
CA ARG A 137 -30.44 4.12 -12.19
C ARG A 137 -30.40 3.48 -10.81
N VAL A 138 -29.18 3.13 -10.37
CA VAL A 138 -28.95 2.44 -9.09
C VAL A 138 -28.98 3.41 -7.91
N PHE A 139 -28.42 4.60 -8.09
CA PHE A 139 -28.32 5.65 -7.08
C PHE A 139 -28.98 6.92 -7.57
N ASP A 140 -29.38 7.79 -6.66
CA ASP A 140 -29.79 9.15 -7.02
C ASP A 140 -28.61 9.85 -7.76
N SER A 141 -28.93 10.60 -8.80
CA SER A 141 -27.90 11.32 -9.55
C SER A 141 -27.31 12.49 -8.81
N SER A 142 -28.08 13.05 -7.90
CA SER A 142 -27.73 14.27 -7.16
C SER A 142 -28.43 14.35 -5.81
N THR A 143 -27.93 15.24 -4.99
CA THR A 143 -28.59 15.71 -3.76
C THR A 143 -28.35 17.20 -3.60
N THR A 144 -29.20 17.88 -2.87
CA THR A 144 -29.08 19.32 -2.62
C THR A 144 -28.94 19.56 -1.12
N VAL A 145 -27.94 20.33 -0.74
CA VAL A 145 -27.68 20.74 0.65
C VAL A 145 -27.63 22.27 0.70
N THR A 146 -28.41 22.86 1.59
CA THR A 146 -28.34 24.29 1.85
C THR A 146 -27.62 24.54 3.16
N LYS A 147 -26.56 25.31 3.11
CA LYS A 147 -25.73 25.62 4.27
C LYS A 147 -25.23 27.06 4.17
N ASN A 148 -25.35 27.80 5.25
CA ASN A 148 -24.92 29.20 5.32
C ASN A 148 -25.39 30.05 4.13
N ASN A 149 -26.66 29.89 3.76
CA ASN A 149 -27.32 30.57 2.64
C ASN A 149 -26.80 30.23 1.24
N VAL A 150 -26.04 29.15 1.07
CA VAL A 150 -25.64 28.62 -0.21
C VAL A 150 -26.33 27.29 -0.47
N ARG A 151 -26.97 27.18 -1.62
CA ARG A 151 -27.60 25.93 -2.09
C ARG A 151 -26.62 25.16 -2.95
N TYR A 152 -26.10 24.08 -2.41
CA TYR A 152 -25.15 23.19 -3.10
C TYR A 152 -25.90 22.10 -3.86
N GLY A 153 -25.67 22.01 -5.16
CA GLY A 153 -26.09 20.87 -5.96
C GLY A 153 -24.94 19.89 -6.08
N ILE A 154 -25.09 18.73 -5.46
CA ILE A 154 -24.06 17.70 -5.42
C ILE A 154 -24.43 16.59 -6.41
N VAL A 155 -23.64 16.42 -7.46
CA VAL A 155 -23.82 15.43 -8.50
C VAL A 155 -22.69 14.41 -8.43
N GLY A 156 -22.98 13.13 -8.56
CA GLY A 156 -21.98 12.08 -8.58
C GLY A 156 -21.76 11.50 -9.98
N VAL A 157 -20.56 11.01 -10.24
CA VAL A 157 -20.22 10.28 -11.47
C VAL A 157 -19.13 9.27 -11.23
N THR A 158 -19.29 8.08 -11.81
CA THR A 158 -18.42 6.92 -11.64
C THR A 158 -17.75 6.54 -12.95
N THR A 159 -16.47 6.19 -12.90
CA THR A 159 -15.71 5.80 -14.08
C THR A 159 -16.30 4.58 -14.79
N PRO A 160 -16.46 4.64 -16.13
CA PRO A 160 -16.77 3.45 -16.92
C PRO A 160 -15.67 2.37 -16.90
N GLU A 161 -14.45 2.71 -16.50
CA GLU A 161 -13.38 1.74 -16.28
C GLU A 161 -13.73 0.71 -15.20
N THR A 162 -14.75 0.95 -14.40
CA THR A 162 -15.23 0.00 -13.37
C THR A 162 -15.52 -1.40 -13.94
N LYS A 163 -15.90 -1.49 -15.20
CA LYS A 163 -16.13 -2.79 -15.86
C LYS A 163 -14.90 -3.72 -15.82
N THR A 164 -13.69 -3.16 -15.84
CA THR A 164 -12.43 -3.92 -15.83
C THR A 164 -11.58 -3.66 -14.58
N LYS A 165 -12.00 -2.73 -13.71
CA LYS A 165 -11.27 -2.35 -12.49
C LYS A 165 -11.99 -2.72 -11.20
N THR A 166 -12.73 -3.78 -11.24
CA THR A 166 -13.30 -4.55 -10.13
C THR A 166 -13.58 -5.97 -10.58
N SER A 167 -14.03 -6.83 -9.68
CA SER A 167 -14.40 -8.20 -10.05
C SER A 167 -15.54 -8.20 -11.09
N PRO A 168 -15.42 -8.91 -12.20
CA PRO A 168 -16.46 -8.96 -13.23
C PRO A 168 -17.83 -9.38 -12.71
N THR A 169 -17.89 -10.30 -11.74
CA THR A 169 -19.16 -10.77 -11.14
C THR A 169 -19.85 -9.68 -10.34
N ALA A 170 -19.10 -8.77 -9.75
CA ALA A 170 -19.64 -7.66 -8.94
C ALA A 170 -20.40 -6.63 -9.78
N VAL A 171 -20.09 -6.53 -11.06
CA VAL A 171 -20.68 -5.56 -11.99
C VAL A 171 -21.48 -6.23 -13.12
N GLU A 172 -21.83 -7.50 -12.97
CA GLU A 172 -22.66 -8.20 -13.91
C GLU A 172 -24.02 -7.51 -14.06
N GLY A 173 -24.38 -7.18 -15.29
CA GLY A 173 -25.61 -6.46 -15.60
C GLY A 173 -25.60 -4.97 -15.22
N VAL A 174 -24.48 -4.46 -14.74
CA VAL A 174 -24.30 -3.02 -14.41
C VAL A 174 -23.73 -2.30 -15.62
N GLU A 175 -24.34 -1.18 -15.97
CA GLU A 175 -23.92 -0.30 -17.06
C GLU A 175 -23.43 1.03 -16.48
N PHE A 176 -22.30 1.48 -16.99
CA PHE A 176 -21.72 2.80 -16.66
C PHE A 176 -21.83 3.68 -17.91
N LYS A 177 -22.80 4.59 -17.90
CA LYS A 177 -23.08 5.47 -19.04
C LYS A 177 -22.04 6.57 -19.16
N ASP A 178 -22.06 7.29 -20.28
CA ASP A 178 -21.13 8.37 -20.56
C ASP A 178 -21.12 9.43 -19.44
N PRO A 179 -19.95 9.72 -18.84
CA PRO A 179 -19.85 10.64 -17.72
C PRO A 179 -20.37 12.04 -18.00
N LEU A 180 -19.90 12.67 -19.08
CA LEU A 180 -20.28 14.06 -19.41
C LEU A 180 -21.78 14.20 -19.64
N THR A 181 -22.36 13.32 -20.44
CA THR A 181 -23.80 13.33 -20.74
C THR A 181 -24.63 13.15 -19.47
N SER A 182 -24.24 12.21 -18.62
CA SER A 182 -24.96 11.92 -17.36
C SER A 182 -24.86 13.06 -16.36
N VAL A 183 -23.70 13.67 -16.22
CA VAL A 183 -23.49 14.83 -15.34
C VAL A 183 -24.28 16.03 -15.81
N LYS A 184 -24.23 16.34 -17.11
CA LYS A 184 -25.05 17.45 -17.69
C LYS A 184 -26.53 17.26 -17.44
N GLN A 185 -27.04 16.05 -17.66
CA GLN A 185 -28.45 15.74 -17.40
C GLN A 185 -28.81 15.99 -15.95
N ALA A 186 -28.00 15.49 -15.03
CA ALA A 186 -28.23 15.68 -13.59
C ALA A 186 -28.15 17.14 -13.17
N MET A 187 -27.19 17.89 -13.69
CA MET A 187 -27.06 19.33 -13.44
C MET A 187 -28.27 20.11 -13.96
N ASN A 188 -28.75 19.80 -15.18
CA ASN A 188 -29.92 20.43 -15.77
C ASN A 188 -31.20 20.22 -14.96
N GLU A 189 -31.36 19.07 -14.32
CA GLU A 189 -32.50 18.76 -13.48
C GLU A 189 -32.62 19.68 -12.24
N ILE A 190 -31.49 20.18 -11.74
CA ILE A 190 -31.45 20.93 -10.46
C ILE A 190 -30.94 22.37 -10.60
N LYS A 191 -30.48 22.80 -11.76
CA LYS A 191 -29.79 24.08 -11.95
C LYS A 191 -30.55 25.32 -11.48
N ASN A 192 -31.88 25.28 -11.49
CA ASN A 192 -32.69 26.42 -11.08
C ASN A 192 -32.79 26.58 -9.56
N ASN A 193 -32.36 25.58 -8.79
CA ASN A 193 -32.48 25.50 -7.35
C ASN A 193 -31.15 25.46 -6.62
N VAL A 194 -30.05 25.69 -7.31
CA VAL A 194 -28.70 25.62 -6.75
C VAL A 194 -27.88 26.86 -7.06
N ASP A 195 -26.97 27.18 -6.17
CA ASP A 195 -26.06 28.30 -6.27
C ASP A 195 -24.66 27.88 -6.67
N VAL A 196 -24.25 26.69 -6.29
CA VAL A 196 -22.92 26.08 -6.53
C VAL A 196 -23.11 24.62 -6.87
N PHE A 197 -22.45 24.16 -7.93
CA PHE A 197 -22.35 22.74 -8.25
C PHE A 197 -21.08 22.14 -7.64
N VAL A 198 -21.24 21.04 -6.93
CA VAL A 198 -20.15 20.18 -6.47
C VAL A 198 -20.29 18.83 -7.18
N ILE A 199 -19.36 18.51 -8.05
CA ILE A 199 -19.37 17.26 -8.79
C ILE A 199 -18.42 16.30 -8.08
N LEU A 200 -18.97 15.29 -7.43
CA LEU A 200 -18.20 14.20 -6.85
C LEU A 200 -17.86 13.21 -7.99
N SER A 201 -16.66 13.28 -8.44
CA SER A 201 -16.17 12.56 -9.62
C SER A 201 -15.22 11.45 -9.20
N HIS A 202 -15.48 10.24 -9.70
CA HIS A 202 -14.50 9.17 -9.62
C HIS A 202 -14.05 8.78 -11.02
N LEU A 203 -13.38 9.70 -11.71
CA LEU A 203 -12.96 9.57 -13.11
C LEU A 203 -11.43 9.57 -13.25
N GLY A 204 -10.77 10.44 -12.51
CA GLY A 204 -9.32 10.60 -12.58
C GLY A 204 -8.84 11.46 -13.77
N VAL A 205 -7.54 11.70 -13.75
CA VAL A 205 -6.84 12.48 -14.77
C VAL A 205 -5.70 11.69 -15.42
N ASP A 206 -5.68 10.39 -15.23
CA ASP A 206 -4.68 9.50 -15.80
C ASP A 206 -4.76 9.52 -17.33
N LYS A 207 -3.64 9.79 -17.98
CA LYS A 207 -3.57 9.84 -19.46
C LYS A 207 -3.81 8.49 -20.13
N SER A 208 -3.65 7.38 -19.40
CA SER A 208 -4.02 6.04 -19.88
C SER A 208 -5.53 5.81 -19.93
N THR A 209 -6.30 6.58 -19.19
CA THR A 209 -7.76 6.57 -19.26
C THR A 209 -8.24 7.28 -20.53
N GLN A 210 -9.24 6.70 -21.17
CA GLN A 210 -9.91 7.33 -22.32
C GLN A 210 -10.26 8.78 -22.00
N LYS A 211 -9.90 9.72 -22.86
CA LYS A 211 -10.03 11.15 -22.59
C LYS A 211 -11.44 11.56 -22.17
N THR A 212 -12.47 11.03 -22.82
CA THR A 212 -13.88 11.32 -22.52
C THR A 212 -14.37 10.79 -21.16
N TRP A 213 -13.57 10.00 -20.50
CA TRP A 213 -13.85 9.43 -19.18
C TRP A 213 -13.05 10.07 -18.04
N ARG A 214 -12.33 11.17 -18.31
CA ARG A 214 -11.48 11.83 -17.32
C ARG A 214 -12.15 13.04 -16.69
N GLY A 215 -11.75 13.35 -15.46
CA GLY A 215 -12.24 14.50 -14.70
C GLY A 215 -11.82 15.84 -15.29
N ASP A 216 -10.61 15.94 -15.83
CA ASP A 216 -10.12 17.14 -16.53
C ASP A 216 -10.92 17.42 -17.81
N TYR A 217 -11.27 16.40 -18.58
CA TYR A 217 -12.16 16.52 -19.71
C TYR A 217 -13.57 16.98 -19.29
N LEU A 218 -14.10 16.42 -18.23
CA LEU A 218 -15.41 16.76 -17.70
C LEU A 218 -15.52 18.26 -17.38
N ILE A 219 -14.60 18.77 -16.56
CA ILE A 219 -14.64 20.19 -16.17
C ILE A 219 -14.36 21.14 -17.33
N ASP A 220 -13.46 20.76 -18.25
CA ASP A 220 -13.17 21.54 -19.45
C ASP A 220 -14.42 21.67 -20.33
N GLN A 221 -15.11 20.58 -20.60
CA GLN A 221 -16.33 20.56 -21.40
C GLN A 221 -17.50 21.31 -20.72
N LEU A 222 -17.68 21.14 -19.42
CA LEU A 222 -18.70 21.89 -18.68
C LEU A 222 -18.43 23.39 -18.70
N THR A 223 -17.18 23.79 -18.65
CA THR A 223 -16.78 25.20 -18.71
C THR A 223 -17.00 25.78 -20.11
N LYS A 224 -16.64 25.06 -21.15
CA LYS A 224 -16.82 25.48 -22.55
C LYS A 224 -18.27 25.51 -23.00
N ASP A 225 -19.10 24.66 -22.46
CA ASP A 225 -20.54 24.61 -22.73
C ASP A 225 -21.23 25.95 -22.42
N GLY A 226 -20.87 26.59 -21.30
CA GLY A 226 -21.43 27.89 -20.92
C GLY A 226 -22.91 27.87 -20.53
N SER A 227 -23.56 26.68 -20.46
CA SER A 227 -24.97 26.53 -20.08
C SER A 227 -25.20 26.74 -18.58
N PHE A 228 -24.17 26.55 -17.77
CA PHE A 228 -24.23 26.69 -16.34
C PHE A 228 -23.47 27.94 -15.89
N LYS A 229 -24.18 28.85 -15.23
CA LYS A 229 -23.59 30.10 -14.73
C LYS A 229 -23.03 29.97 -13.33
N GLN A 230 -23.46 28.94 -12.60
CA GLN A 230 -22.99 28.67 -11.26
C GLN A 230 -21.53 28.19 -11.29
N PRO A 231 -20.78 28.44 -10.24
CA PRO A 231 -19.48 27.78 -10.04
C PRO A 231 -19.63 26.26 -10.07
N ILE A 232 -18.65 25.58 -10.67
CA ILE A 232 -18.60 24.14 -10.77
C ILE A 232 -17.28 23.68 -10.16
N PHE A 233 -17.36 22.95 -9.04
CA PHE A 233 -16.22 22.34 -8.37
C PHE A 233 -16.24 20.84 -8.63
N VAL A 234 -15.33 20.35 -9.45
CA VAL A 234 -15.12 18.91 -9.66
C VAL A 234 -14.09 18.43 -8.64
N LEU A 235 -14.57 17.66 -7.68
CA LEU A 235 -13.75 17.00 -6.66
C LEU A 235 -13.57 15.54 -7.12
N ASP A 236 -12.38 15.23 -7.62
CA ASP A 236 -12.10 14.01 -8.35
C ASP A 236 -11.37 12.97 -7.50
N GLY A 237 -11.17 11.80 -8.06
CA GLY A 237 -10.49 10.66 -7.46
C GLY A 237 -9.96 9.71 -8.54
N HIS A 238 -9.88 8.44 -8.22
CA HIS A 238 -9.54 7.33 -9.10
C HIS A 238 -8.07 7.22 -9.51
N SER A 239 -7.46 8.29 -9.97
CA SER A 239 -6.05 8.30 -10.42
C SER A 239 -5.05 8.51 -9.28
N HIS A 240 -5.54 8.72 -8.05
CA HIS A 240 -4.72 9.02 -6.86
C HIS A 240 -3.82 10.26 -7.03
N THR A 241 -4.22 11.19 -7.86
CA THR A 241 -3.42 12.37 -8.20
C THR A 241 -3.47 13.41 -7.09
N VAL A 242 -2.32 13.92 -6.72
CA VAL A 242 -2.21 15.09 -5.83
C VAL A 242 -2.24 16.36 -6.67
N ILE A 243 -3.29 17.15 -6.51
CA ILE A 243 -3.42 18.46 -7.14
C ILE A 243 -3.36 19.52 -6.04
N ASP A 244 -2.16 20.06 -5.78
CA ASP A 244 -1.87 20.85 -4.58
C ASP A 244 -2.78 22.08 -4.41
N ASN A 245 -2.95 22.86 -5.47
CA ASN A 245 -3.69 24.12 -5.43
C ASN A 245 -4.94 24.10 -6.34
N GLY A 246 -5.33 22.94 -6.78
CA GLY A 246 -6.38 22.76 -7.76
C GLY A 246 -5.98 23.26 -9.14
N GLU A 247 -6.80 22.94 -10.12
CA GLU A 247 -6.71 23.45 -11.50
C GLU A 247 -7.96 24.30 -11.77
N HIS A 248 -7.73 25.54 -12.19
CA HIS A 248 -8.80 26.48 -12.47
C HIS A 248 -9.22 26.46 -13.95
N TYR A 249 -10.51 26.46 -14.18
CA TYR A 249 -11.13 26.48 -15.50
C TYR A 249 -12.08 27.67 -15.60
N GLY A 250 -11.82 28.56 -16.54
CA GLY A 250 -12.56 29.83 -16.59
C GLY A 250 -12.32 30.65 -15.31
N THR A 251 -13.34 31.40 -14.89
CA THR A 251 -13.25 32.26 -13.71
C THR A 251 -13.74 31.62 -12.42
N ASN A 252 -14.63 30.61 -12.50
CA ASN A 252 -15.38 30.10 -11.35
C ASN A 252 -15.32 28.60 -11.17
N ASN A 253 -14.67 27.87 -12.05
CA ASN A 253 -14.64 26.42 -12.04
C ASN A 253 -13.29 25.88 -11.59
N LEU A 254 -13.30 24.73 -10.94
CA LEU A 254 -12.15 24.15 -10.28
C LEU A 254 -12.18 22.63 -10.39
N LEU A 255 -11.00 22.06 -10.61
CA LEU A 255 -10.71 20.62 -10.43
C LEU A 255 -9.77 20.44 -9.25
N ALA A 256 -10.09 19.54 -8.33
CA ALA A 256 -9.25 19.19 -7.20
C ALA A 256 -9.22 17.69 -6.98
N GLN A 257 -8.12 17.19 -6.44
CA GLN A 257 -7.94 15.80 -6.02
C GLN A 257 -6.90 15.73 -4.92
N THR A 258 -7.07 14.83 -3.94
CA THR A 258 -6.27 14.79 -2.71
C THR A 258 -5.17 13.73 -2.70
N GLY A 259 -4.97 12.99 -3.76
CA GLY A 259 -4.11 11.80 -3.72
C GLY A 259 -4.88 10.57 -3.28
N THR A 260 -4.39 9.87 -2.28
CA THR A 260 -4.98 8.62 -1.79
C THR A 260 -4.68 8.39 -0.31
N ALA A 261 -5.36 7.42 0.29
CA ALA A 261 -5.04 6.84 1.60
C ALA A 261 -5.03 7.84 2.77
N LEU A 262 -5.80 8.91 2.69
CA LEU A 262 -5.79 9.99 3.69
C LEU A 262 -4.40 10.57 3.99
N ALA A 263 -3.53 10.61 2.99
CA ALA A 263 -2.32 11.41 3.05
C ALA A 263 -2.66 12.90 3.10
N ASN A 264 -3.79 13.29 2.55
CA ASN A 264 -4.32 14.64 2.55
C ASN A 264 -5.84 14.65 2.74
N VAL A 265 -6.34 15.76 3.27
CA VAL A 265 -7.73 16.19 3.17
C VAL A 265 -7.78 17.43 2.29
N GLY A 266 -8.66 17.43 1.30
CA GLY A 266 -8.81 18.56 0.40
C GLY A 266 -9.68 19.65 1.01
N ARG A 267 -9.40 20.89 0.64
CA ARG A 267 -10.13 22.08 1.10
C ARG A 267 -10.37 23.02 -0.07
N VAL A 268 -11.62 23.44 -0.24
CA VAL A 268 -12.00 24.50 -1.16
C VAL A 268 -12.59 25.64 -0.36
N ASP A 269 -12.04 26.83 -0.51
CA ASP A 269 -12.54 28.08 0.07
C ASP A 269 -13.00 29.02 -1.02
N PHE A 270 -14.08 29.72 -0.78
CA PHE A 270 -14.58 30.74 -1.69
C PHE A 270 -15.46 31.77 -0.95
N THR A 271 -15.60 32.93 -1.57
CA THR A 271 -16.55 33.95 -1.13
C THR A 271 -17.79 33.89 -2.01
N PHE A 272 -18.97 33.92 -1.45
CA PHE A 272 -20.23 33.96 -2.17
C PHE A 272 -21.07 35.15 -1.73
N GLN A 273 -21.28 36.07 -2.68
CA GLN A 273 -22.02 37.31 -2.42
C GLN A 273 -22.76 37.75 -3.69
N ASN A 274 -23.98 38.23 -3.57
CA ASN A 274 -24.81 38.69 -4.69
C ASN A 274 -24.90 37.63 -5.82
N GLN A 275 -25.12 36.37 -5.46
CA GLN A 275 -25.20 35.24 -6.40
C GLN A 275 -23.91 34.99 -7.21
N LYS A 276 -22.78 35.48 -6.71
CA LYS A 276 -21.47 35.29 -7.35
C LYS A 276 -20.43 34.73 -6.40
N ALA A 277 -19.67 33.75 -6.90
CA ALA A 277 -18.48 33.26 -6.21
C ALA A 277 -17.25 34.06 -6.65
N SER A 278 -16.36 34.29 -5.70
CA SER A 278 -15.06 34.93 -5.91
C SER A 278 -14.03 34.31 -4.97
N ASP A 279 -12.77 34.64 -5.17
CA ASP A 279 -11.65 34.18 -4.34
C ASP A 279 -11.66 32.65 -4.14
N ILE A 280 -11.92 31.93 -5.21
CA ILE A 280 -11.98 30.46 -5.21
C ILE A 280 -10.57 29.92 -5.10
N LYS A 281 -10.34 29.13 -4.04
CA LYS A 281 -9.03 28.60 -3.68
C LYS A 281 -9.14 27.15 -3.25
N ALA A 282 -8.32 26.30 -3.84
CA ALA A 282 -8.12 24.92 -3.38
C ALA A 282 -6.80 24.77 -2.65
N SER A 283 -6.78 23.93 -1.65
CA SER A 283 -5.59 23.57 -0.89
C SER A 283 -5.68 22.16 -0.34
N LEU A 284 -4.57 21.64 0.13
CA LEU A 284 -4.50 20.34 0.78
C LEU A 284 -4.04 20.51 2.21
N ILE A 285 -4.65 19.76 3.12
CA ILE A 285 -4.24 19.59 4.50
C ILE A 285 -3.53 18.23 4.55
N ASN A 286 -2.21 18.26 4.63
CA ASN A 286 -1.42 17.02 4.68
C ASN A 286 -1.30 16.49 6.12
N VAL A 287 -0.63 15.33 6.27
CA VAL A 287 -0.41 14.70 7.59
C VAL A 287 0.33 15.64 8.54
N ALA A 288 1.33 16.37 8.06
CA ALA A 288 2.09 17.33 8.88
C ALA A 288 1.21 18.50 9.35
N ASP A 289 0.33 19.03 8.48
CA ASP A 289 -0.63 20.08 8.83
C ASP A 289 -1.65 19.62 9.88
N ALA A 290 -2.00 18.36 9.86
CA ALA A 290 -2.95 17.74 10.79
C ALA A 290 -2.30 17.21 12.09
N LYS A 291 -1.00 17.41 12.26
CA LYS A 291 -0.22 16.85 13.37
C LYS A 291 -0.81 17.19 14.74
N ASP A 292 -1.23 18.43 14.94
CA ASP A 292 -1.69 18.92 16.23
C ASP A 292 -3.24 18.89 16.37
N ILE A 293 -3.92 18.29 15.41
CA ILE A 293 -5.38 18.11 15.49
C ILE A 293 -5.70 17.05 16.54
N THR A 294 -6.60 17.37 17.44
CA THR A 294 -7.10 16.41 18.44
C THR A 294 -7.99 15.38 17.77
N PRO A 295 -7.64 14.09 17.82
CA PRO A 295 -8.52 13.04 17.31
C PRO A 295 -9.84 12.99 18.07
N ASP A 296 -10.93 12.72 17.37
CA ASP A 296 -12.22 12.45 18.02
C ASP A 296 -12.14 11.15 18.83
N SER A 297 -12.48 11.22 20.11
CA SER A 297 -12.33 10.09 21.04
C SER A 297 -13.26 8.92 20.72
N GLN A 298 -14.47 9.19 20.23
CA GLN A 298 -15.43 8.16 19.88
C GLN A 298 -14.97 7.38 18.63
N ILE A 299 -14.51 8.08 17.61
CA ILE A 299 -13.99 7.45 16.39
C ILE A 299 -12.71 6.67 16.71
N ASP A 300 -11.85 7.21 17.53
CA ASP A 300 -10.63 6.53 17.96
C ASP A 300 -10.96 5.21 18.68
N ALA A 301 -11.95 5.20 19.57
CA ALA A 301 -12.41 3.98 20.22
C ALA A 301 -13.07 2.98 19.26
N GLN A 302 -13.85 3.45 18.29
CA GLN A 302 -14.46 2.59 17.26
C GLN A 302 -13.39 1.90 16.40
N THR A 303 -12.40 2.64 15.97
CA THR A 303 -11.33 2.11 15.11
C THR A 303 -10.45 1.12 15.86
N LYS A 304 -10.22 1.35 17.14
CA LYS A 304 -9.52 0.42 18.02
C LYS A 304 -10.25 -0.92 18.15
N LYS A 305 -11.56 -0.84 18.36
CA LYS A 305 -12.40 -2.04 18.44
C LYS A 305 -12.39 -2.80 17.12
N ALA A 306 -12.48 -2.10 15.98
CA ALA A 306 -12.42 -2.73 14.67
C ALA A 306 -11.12 -3.50 14.45
N ASN A 307 -10.01 -2.93 14.88
CA ASN A 307 -8.71 -3.59 14.79
C ASN A 307 -8.63 -4.83 15.70
N ASP A 308 -9.13 -4.76 16.91
CA ASP A 308 -9.18 -5.89 17.84
C ASP A 308 -10.05 -7.03 17.28
N ASP A 309 -11.21 -6.70 16.72
CA ASP A 309 -12.10 -7.68 16.07
C ASP A 309 -11.41 -8.32 14.85
N PHE A 310 -10.72 -7.53 14.06
CA PHE A 310 -9.94 -8.00 12.91
C PHE A 310 -8.86 -9.03 13.31
N LEU A 311 -8.08 -8.75 14.34
CA LEU A 311 -7.07 -9.67 14.83
C LEU A 311 -7.67 -10.99 15.33
N LYS A 312 -8.84 -10.94 15.96
CA LYS A 312 -9.56 -12.12 16.41
C LYS A 312 -10.10 -12.94 15.23
N GLU A 313 -10.72 -12.31 14.26
CA GLU A 313 -11.35 -12.98 13.13
C GLU A 313 -10.34 -13.59 12.16
N THR A 314 -9.16 -12.99 12.01
CA THR A 314 -8.09 -13.48 11.15
C THR A 314 -7.18 -14.53 11.78
N SER A 315 -7.50 -14.98 12.98
CA SER A 315 -6.87 -16.17 13.61
C SER A 315 -7.28 -17.50 12.97
N THR A 316 -8.17 -17.49 11.99
CA THR A 316 -8.63 -18.69 11.26
C THR A 316 -7.47 -19.40 10.58
N VAL A 317 -7.40 -20.71 10.80
CA VAL A 317 -6.36 -21.58 10.23
C VAL A 317 -6.60 -21.80 8.74
N VAL A 318 -5.59 -21.52 7.93
CA VAL A 318 -5.56 -21.81 6.49
C VAL A 318 -4.96 -23.17 6.21
N ILE A 319 -3.82 -23.47 6.85
CA ILE A 319 -3.14 -24.76 6.80
C ILE A 319 -2.78 -25.18 8.21
N PRO A 320 -3.23 -26.36 8.67
CA PRO A 320 -2.95 -26.82 10.03
C PRO A 320 -1.48 -27.22 10.24
N ASN A 321 -0.78 -27.68 9.22
CA ASN A 321 0.60 -28.13 9.32
C ASN A 321 1.38 -27.91 8.05
N ASN A 322 1.96 -26.75 7.89
CA ASN A 322 2.89 -26.43 6.80
C ASN A 322 4.26 -27.06 7.11
N THR A 323 4.79 -27.81 6.15
CA THR A 323 6.07 -28.52 6.28
C THR A 323 7.26 -27.79 5.65
N VAL A 324 7.03 -26.63 5.03
CA VAL A 324 8.03 -25.87 4.28
C VAL A 324 8.19 -24.47 4.84
N THR A 325 9.41 -24.07 5.17
CA THR A 325 9.70 -22.67 5.43
C THR A 325 9.71 -21.88 4.11
N LEU A 326 8.83 -20.91 4.00
CA LEU A 326 8.72 -20.03 2.83
C LEU A 326 9.40 -18.71 3.15
N ASN A 327 10.52 -18.45 2.49
CA ASN A 327 11.41 -17.34 2.80
C ASN A 327 10.90 -16.02 2.24
N GLY A 328 10.50 -15.13 3.12
CA GLY A 328 10.14 -13.74 2.84
C GLY A 328 11.03 -12.73 3.57
N GLU A 329 12.22 -13.16 4.01
CA GLU A 329 13.18 -12.27 4.66
C GLU A 329 13.58 -11.14 3.71
N ARG A 330 13.60 -9.93 4.24
CA ARG A 330 13.90 -8.72 3.48
C ARG A 330 15.19 -8.84 2.66
N ALA A 331 16.26 -9.32 3.29
CA ALA A 331 17.57 -9.40 2.66
C ALA A 331 17.58 -10.32 1.43
N GLN A 332 16.69 -11.30 1.36
CA GLN A 332 16.56 -12.21 0.25
C GLN A 332 15.48 -11.79 -0.74
N ALA A 333 14.29 -11.43 -0.29
CA ALA A 333 13.18 -11.05 -1.17
C ALA A 333 13.48 -9.85 -2.06
N ARG A 334 14.38 -8.97 -1.63
CA ARG A 334 14.80 -7.76 -2.34
C ARG A 334 16.09 -7.88 -3.14
N THR A 335 16.70 -9.05 -3.17
CA THR A 335 18.01 -9.28 -3.81
C THR A 335 18.06 -10.49 -4.70
N GLN A 336 17.18 -11.44 -4.52
CA GLN A 336 17.23 -12.73 -5.21
C GLN A 336 15.87 -13.42 -5.23
N GLU A 337 15.76 -14.44 -6.05
CA GLU A 337 14.62 -15.37 -6.03
C GLU A 337 14.44 -15.98 -4.64
N THR A 338 13.21 -16.01 -4.15
CA THR A 338 12.83 -16.75 -2.95
C THR A 338 11.69 -17.72 -3.24
N ASN A 339 11.61 -18.81 -2.47
CA ASN A 339 10.51 -19.76 -2.63
C ASN A 339 9.15 -19.12 -2.29
N LEU A 340 9.07 -18.18 -1.35
CA LEU A 340 7.84 -17.43 -1.10
C LEU A 340 7.49 -16.51 -2.27
N GLY A 341 8.47 -15.84 -2.86
CA GLY A 341 8.28 -15.05 -4.07
C GLY A 341 7.76 -15.89 -5.24
N ASN A 342 8.28 -17.09 -5.38
CA ASN A 342 7.80 -18.07 -6.36
C ASN A 342 6.34 -18.46 -6.12
N LEU A 343 5.99 -18.79 -4.89
CA LEU A 343 4.62 -19.15 -4.52
C LEU A 343 3.63 -18.01 -4.77
N ILE A 344 3.97 -16.81 -4.35
CA ILE A 344 3.08 -15.64 -4.51
C ILE A 344 2.81 -15.37 -5.99
N THR A 345 3.85 -15.36 -6.81
CA THR A 345 3.70 -15.09 -8.25
C THR A 345 3.00 -16.23 -8.99
N ASP A 346 3.21 -17.47 -8.60
CA ASP A 346 2.45 -18.60 -9.13
C ASP A 346 0.95 -18.50 -8.77
N ALA A 347 0.64 -18.10 -7.54
CA ALA A 347 -0.72 -17.84 -7.11
C ALA A 347 -1.38 -16.74 -7.94
N MET A 348 -0.65 -15.68 -8.21
CA MET A 348 -1.12 -14.55 -9.02
C MET A 348 -1.40 -14.98 -10.48
N GLU A 349 -0.49 -15.73 -11.09
CA GLU A 349 -0.69 -16.24 -12.45
C GLU A 349 -1.89 -17.18 -12.53
N ALA A 350 -2.04 -18.08 -11.59
CA ALA A 350 -3.17 -19.00 -11.53
C ALA A 350 -4.51 -18.26 -11.38
N TYR A 351 -4.57 -17.24 -10.53
CA TYR A 351 -5.77 -16.42 -10.38
C TYR A 351 -6.11 -15.68 -11.68
N ALA A 352 -5.13 -15.00 -12.26
CA ALA A 352 -5.32 -14.21 -13.46
C ALA A 352 -5.78 -15.06 -14.65
N SER A 353 -5.18 -16.21 -14.84
CA SER A 353 -5.51 -17.14 -15.93
C SER A 353 -6.93 -17.70 -15.82
N LYS A 354 -7.46 -17.77 -14.60
CA LYS A 354 -8.83 -18.26 -14.35
C LYS A 354 -9.89 -17.15 -14.37
N ASN A 355 -9.54 -15.94 -13.90
CA ASN A 355 -10.53 -14.91 -13.57
C ASN A 355 -10.48 -13.67 -14.48
N PHE A 356 -9.36 -13.39 -15.13
CA PHE A 356 -9.25 -12.25 -16.05
C PHE A 356 -9.66 -12.60 -17.47
N SER A 357 -9.92 -11.58 -18.26
CA SER A 357 -10.34 -11.73 -19.67
C SER A 357 -9.29 -12.39 -20.55
N HIS A 358 -8.01 -12.21 -20.17
CA HIS A 358 -6.89 -12.80 -20.90
C HIS A 358 -6.05 -13.68 -19.97
N GLN A 359 -5.64 -14.81 -20.50
CA GLN A 359 -4.68 -15.67 -19.81
C GLN A 359 -3.37 -14.90 -19.58
N SER A 360 -2.80 -15.00 -18.39
CA SER A 360 -1.53 -14.39 -18.06
C SER A 360 -0.38 -15.09 -18.78
N ASP A 361 0.52 -14.33 -19.42
CA ASP A 361 1.76 -14.88 -19.93
C ASP A 361 2.73 -15.22 -18.80
N PHE A 362 2.81 -14.36 -17.80
CA PHE A 362 3.54 -14.57 -16.54
C PHE A 362 3.11 -13.55 -15.50
N ALA A 363 3.51 -13.80 -14.26
CA ALA A 363 3.27 -12.90 -13.15
C ALA A 363 4.58 -12.44 -12.49
N ILE A 364 4.56 -11.24 -11.98
CA ILE A 364 5.66 -10.60 -11.27
C ILE A 364 5.17 -9.87 -10.04
N THR A 365 6.01 -9.73 -9.03
CA THR A 365 5.71 -8.85 -7.88
C THR A 365 7.00 -8.30 -7.30
N ASN A 366 6.94 -7.06 -6.80
CA ASN A 366 8.09 -6.41 -6.18
C ASN A 366 8.43 -7.03 -4.82
N GLY A 367 9.69 -7.27 -4.57
CA GLY A 367 10.18 -7.85 -3.32
C GLY A 367 9.86 -7.02 -2.09
N GLY A 368 9.75 -5.69 -2.25
CA GLY A 368 9.34 -4.77 -1.21
C GLY A 368 7.91 -4.97 -0.70
N GLY A 369 7.05 -5.62 -1.49
CA GLY A 369 5.69 -6.00 -1.11
C GLY A 369 5.60 -7.26 -0.23
N ILE A 370 6.69 -8.02 -0.11
CA ILE A 370 6.75 -9.25 0.69
C ILE A 370 7.39 -8.92 2.04
N ARG A 371 6.61 -8.99 3.12
CA ARG A 371 6.99 -8.38 4.40
C ARG A 371 7.32 -9.35 5.52
N ALA A 372 7.13 -10.63 5.34
CA ALA A 372 7.43 -11.67 6.30
C ALA A 372 7.60 -13.02 5.61
N SER A 373 8.22 -13.96 6.31
CA SER A 373 8.25 -15.37 5.93
C SER A 373 6.99 -16.09 6.42
N ILE A 374 6.70 -17.25 5.84
CA ILE A 374 5.72 -18.20 6.36
C ILE A 374 6.49 -19.39 6.93
N GLU A 375 6.37 -19.59 8.24
CA GLU A 375 7.09 -20.64 8.94
C GLU A 375 6.40 -22.00 8.83
N LYS A 376 7.12 -23.06 9.17
CA LYS A 376 6.55 -24.39 9.37
C LYS A 376 5.53 -24.38 10.50
N GLY A 377 4.54 -25.25 10.40
CA GLY A 377 3.48 -25.39 11.38
C GLY A 377 2.16 -24.79 10.91
N GLU A 378 1.34 -24.37 11.85
CA GLU A 378 0.04 -23.78 11.57
C GLU A 378 0.20 -22.42 10.83
N VAL A 379 -0.56 -22.25 9.76
CA VAL A 379 -0.64 -20.99 9.01
C VAL A 379 -2.06 -20.45 9.12
N THR A 380 -2.18 -19.23 9.62
CA THR A 380 -3.45 -18.52 9.75
C THR A 380 -3.64 -17.49 8.64
N GLU A 381 -4.86 -16.99 8.49
CA GLU A 381 -5.12 -15.86 7.58
C GLU A 381 -4.26 -14.63 7.96
N ASN A 382 -4.07 -14.39 9.26
CA ASN A 382 -3.23 -13.28 9.72
C ASN A 382 -1.75 -13.45 9.33
N ASP A 383 -1.24 -14.66 9.28
CA ASP A 383 0.13 -14.93 8.80
C ASP A 383 0.28 -14.49 7.34
N ILE A 384 -0.71 -14.79 6.50
CA ILE A 384 -0.70 -14.39 5.08
C ILE A 384 -0.85 -12.87 4.95
N ILE A 385 -1.72 -12.24 5.72
CA ILE A 385 -1.89 -10.79 5.76
C ILE A 385 -0.59 -10.10 6.21
N THR A 386 0.12 -10.68 7.15
CA THR A 386 1.42 -10.18 7.61
C THR A 386 2.48 -10.20 6.50
N VAL A 387 2.43 -11.18 5.62
CA VAL A 387 3.27 -11.25 4.41
C VAL A 387 2.90 -10.15 3.40
N LEU A 388 1.60 -9.91 3.18
CA LEU A 388 1.04 -9.01 2.17
C LEU A 388 0.08 -8.00 2.81
N PRO A 389 0.60 -7.04 3.61
CA PRO A 389 -0.24 -6.24 4.49
C PRO A 389 -0.84 -4.99 3.85
N PHE A 390 -0.50 -4.68 2.61
CA PHE A 390 -0.80 -3.37 2.02
C PHE A 390 -2.18 -3.26 1.38
N GLY A 391 -2.91 -4.36 1.27
CA GLY A 391 -4.20 -4.38 0.58
C GLY A 391 -4.09 -4.17 -0.93
N ASN A 392 -2.93 -4.39 -1.53
CA ASN A 392 -2.74 -4.31 -2.96
C ASN A 392 -3.60 -5.34 -3.69
N LEU A 393 -4.12 -4.93 -4.84
CA LEU A 393 -4.97 -5.76 -5.68
C LEU A 393 -4.15 -6.45 -6.76
N ILE A 394 -4.59 -7.63 -7.15
CA ILE A 394 -4.06 -8.28 -8.35
C ILE A 394 -4.49 -7.50 -9.59
N SER A 395 -3.55 -7.25 -10.49
CA SER A 395 -3.74 -6.43 -11.69
C SER A 395 -3.08 -7.10 -12.89
N GLN A 396 -3.68 -6.96 -14.06
CA GLN A 396 -3.08 -7.40 -15.32
C GLN A 396 -2.93 -6.22 -16.27
N ILE A 397 -1.73 -6.06 -16.79
CA ILE A 397 -1.37 -5.03 -17.76
C ILE A 397 -0.85 -5.66 -19.05
N GLN A 398 -0.83 -4.88 -20.11
CA GLN A 398 -0.21 -5.25 -21.39
C GLN A 398 1.15 -4.57 -21.47
N VAL A 399 2.20 -5.36 -21.67
CA VAL A 399 3.57 -4.87 -21.70
C VAL A 399 4.26 -5.39 -22.95
N LYS A 400 4.83 -4.50 -23.74
CA LYS A 400 5.64 -4.87 -24.89
C LYS A 400 6.91 -5.57 -24.44
N GLY A 401 7.36 -6.58 -25.18
CA GLY A 401 8.55 -7.35 -24.83
C GLY A 401 9.79 -6.49 -24.60
N SER A 402 10.00 -5.44 -25.37
CA SER A 402 11.09 -4.48 -25.14
C SER A 402 10.97 -3.75 -23.81
N ASP A 403 9.77 -3.51 -23.32
CA ASP A 403 9.52 -2.90 -22.02
C ASP A 403 9.63 -3.92 -20.88
N VAL A 404 9.33 -5.19 -21.12
CA VAL A 404 9.62 -6.27 -20.18
C VAL A 404 11.13 -6.35 -19.91
N GLU A 405 11.95 -6.29 -20.94
CA GLU A 405 13.41 -6.27 -20.81
C GLU A 405 13.88 -5.05 -19.99
N LYS A 406 13.37 -3.88 -20.26
CA LYS A 406 13.67 -2.67 -19.46
C LYS A 406 13.26 -2.84 -18.00
N ALA A 407 12.12 -3.45 -17.74
CA ALA A 407 11.64 -3.71 -16.38
C ALA A 407 12.62 -4.62 -15.63
N PHE A 408 13.12 -5.67 -16.24
CA PHE A 408 14.09 -6.55 -15.59
C PHE A 408 15.49 -5.94 -15.48
N GLU A 409 15.90 -5.09 -16.39
CA GLU A 409 17.10 -4.27 -16.16
C GLU A 409 16.93 -3.35 -14.95
N HIS A 410 15.77 -2.76 -14.79
CA HIS A 410 15.45 -1.96 -13.60
C HIS A 410 15.41 -2.80 -12.32
N SER A 411 14.80 -3.99 -12.36
CA SER A 411 14.78 -4.93 -11.24
C SER A 411 16.18 -5.31 -10.74
N LEU A 412 17.12 -5.48 -11.65
CA LEU A 412 18.49 -5.93 -11.41
C LEU A 412 19.50 -4.77 -11.31
N SER A 413 19.03 -3.54 -11.16
CA SER A 413 19.87 -2.33 -11.30
C SER A 413 20.63 -1.92 -10.04
N ALA A 414 20.36 -2.53 -8.90
CA ALA A 414 21.03 -2.19 -7.65
C ALA A 414 22.55 -2.32 -7.74
N ASP A 415 23.25 -1.47 -7.01
CA ASP A 415 24.69 -1.62 -6.83
C ASP A 415 25.02 -2.96 -6.21
N THR A 416 26.14 -3.53 -6.60
CA THR A 416 26.57 -4.80 -6.06
C THR A 416 27.32 -4.63 -4.75
N GLU A 417 27.19 -5.63 -3.88
CA GLU A 417 27.90 -5.76 -2.63
C GLU A 417 28.67 -7.07 -2.60
N THR A 418 29.68 -7.18 -1.76
CA THR A 418 30.41 -8.43 -1.57
C THR A 418 30.15 -8.97 -0.18
N HIS A 419 29.58 -10.17 -0.09
CA HIS A 419 29.33 -10.89 1.15
C HIS A 419 29.99 -12.27 1.08
N ASP A 420 30.85 -12.58 2.04
CA ASP A 420 31.59 -13.85 2.09
C ASP A 420 32.33 -14.19 0.78
N GLY A 421 32.93 -13.16 0.15
CA GLY A 421 33.67 -13.30 -1.11
C GLY A 421 32.81 -13.44 -2.36
N LYS A 422 31.47 -13.46 -2.23
CA LYS A 422 30.52 -13.47 -3.35
C LYS A 422 29.96 -12.08 -3.61
N LYS A 423 29.90 -11.73 -4.88
CA LYS A 423 29.19 -10.53 -5.34
C LYS A 423 27.68 -10.81 -5.36
N VAL A 424 26.93 -9.95 -4.70
CA VAL A 424 25.47 -10.01 -4.60
C VAL A 424 24.87 -8.66 -4.96
N LEU A 425 23.61 -8.65 -5.36
CA LEU A 425 22.87 -7.41 -5.56
C LEU A 425 22.59 -6.76 -4.19
N GLY A 426 22.66 -5.44 -4.13
CA GLY A 426 22.17 -4.68 -3.01
C GLY A 426 20.65 -4.78 -2.91
N ALA A 427 20.12 -4.52 -1.73
CA ALA A 427 18.67 -4.55 -1.49
C ALA A 427 17.94 -3.50 -2.33
N ASN A 428 16.91 -3.93 -3.04
CA ASN A 428 16.06 -3.10 -3.87
C ASN A 428 14.60 -3.55 -3.70
N GLY A 429 13.77 -2.68 -3.15
CA GLY A 429 12.34 -2.94 -2.99
C GLY A 429 11.62 -3.25 -4.30
N GLY A 430 12.13 -2.74 -5.42
CA GLY A 430 11.65 -3.02 -6.76
C GLY A 430 12.13 -4.33 -7.37
N PHE A 431 13.02 -5.09 -6.73
CA PHE A 431 13.43 -6.40 -7.24
C PHE A 431 12.22 -7.28 -7.49
N LEU A 432 12.10 -7.85 -8.70
CA LEU A 432 10.92 -8.62 -9.11
C LEU A 432 11.10 -10.11 -8.83
N GLN A 433 10.18 -10.68 -8.08
CA GLN A 433 9.92 -12.11 -8.03
C GLN A 433 9.06 -12.50 -9.23
N VAL A 434 9.22 -13.71 -9.75
CA VAL A 434 8.56 -14.13 -10.99
C VAL A 434 7.88 -15.49 -10.86
N SER A 435 6.78 -15.67 -11.63
CA SER A 435 6.10 -16.96 -11.73
C SER A 435 6.89 -17.98 -12.56
N ASP A 436 6.48 -19.22 -12.47
CA ASP A 436 7.13 -20.35 -13.13
C ASP A 436 7.13 -20.25 -14.66
N SER A 437 6.27 -19.43 -15.23
CA SER A 437 6.22 -19.17 -16.69
C SER A 437 7.34 -18.28 -17.21
N LEU A 438 8.20 -17.74 -16.35
CA LEU A 438 9.27 -16.84 -16.73
C LEU A 438 10.63 -17.33 -16.23
N ARG A 439 11.66 -17.15 -17.07
CA ARG A 439 13.07 -17.35 -16.71
C ARG A 439 13.86 -16.11 -17.04
N VAL A 440 14.65 -15.64 -16.09
CA VAL A 440 15.52 -14.46 -16.23
C VAL A 440 16.95 -14.87 -15.96
N TYR A 441 17.82 -14.65 -16.93
CA TYR A 441 19.25 -14.90 -16.82
C TYR A 441 20.01 -13.59 -16.89
N TYR A 442 20.89 -13.36 -15.95
CA TYR A 442 21.66 -12.12 -15.86
C TYR A 442 23.12 -12.38 -15.51
N ASP A 443 23.95 -11.39 -15.69
CA ASP A 443 25.35 -11.39 -15.26
C ASP A 443 25.55 -10.23 -14.27
N ILE A 444 25.79 -10.57 -13.03
CA ILE A 444 26.01 -9.61 -11.95
C ILE A 444 27.26 -8.74 -12.15
N ASN A 445 28.22 -9.23 -12.97
CA ASN A 445 29.45 -8.50 -13.27
C ASN A 445 29.28 -7.43 -14.35
N LYS A 446 28.16 -7.42 -15.05
CA LYS A 446 27.83 -6.36 -16.01
C LYS A 446 27.36 -5.11 -15.31
N ALA A 447 27.47 -3.98 -15.99
CA ALA A 447 27.02 -2.69 -15.49
C ALA A 447 25.50 -2.67 -15.29
N SER A 448 25.04 -1.93 -14.29
CA SER A 448 23.62 -1.65 -14.08
C SER A 448 22.97 -1.14 -15.37
N GLY A 449 21.82 -1.69 -15.71
CA GLY A 449 21.10 -1.40 -16.95
C GLY A 449 21.52 -2.28 -18.15
N GLN A 450 22.53 -3.12 -18.00
CA GLN A 450 23.06 -4.00 -19.05
C GLN A 450 23.30 -5.43 -18.55
N ARG A 451 22.59 -5.85 -17.51
CA ARG A 451 22.86 -7.12 -16.81
C ARG A 451 22.18 -8.32 -17.42
N ILE A 452 21.10 -8.15 -18.18
CA ILE A 452 20.32 -9.28 -18.70
C ILE A 452 21.09 -10.00 -19.79
N ASN A 453 21.19 -11.33 -19.64
CA ASN A 453 21.70 -12.23 -20.66
C ASN A 453 20.56 -12.76 -21.55
N ALA A 454 19.45 -13.19 -20.96
CA ALA A 454 18.28 -13.69 -21.66
C ALA A 454 17.05 -13.65 -20.77
N ILE A 455 15.89 -13.48 -21.37
CA ILE A 455 14.59 -13.70 -20.75
C ILE A 455 13.83 -14.71 -21.60
N LYS A 456 13.28 -15.74 -20.95
CA LYS A 456 12.48 -16.78 -21.60
C LYS A 456 11.10 -16.85 -21.01
N VAL A 457 10.10 -16.96 -21.88
CA VAL A 457 8.69 -17.07 -21.53
C VAL A 457 8.17 -18.45 -21.92
N LEU A 458 7.44 -19.09 -21.01
CA LEU A 458 6.83 -20.40 -21.26
C LEU A 458 5.78 -20.28 -22.36
N ASN A 459 5.95 -21.06 -23.41
CA ASN A 459 4.87 -21.33 -24.34
C ASN A 459 3.97 -22.44 -23.77
N LYS A 460 2.77 -22.04 -23.36
CA LYS A 460 1.83 -22.95 -22.66
C LYS A 460 1.21 -24.00 -23.56
N GLU A 461 1.32 -23.85 -24.88
CA GLU A 461 0.81 -24.84 -25.84
C GLU A 461 1.75 -26.04 -25.98
N ASN A 462 3.06 -25.81 -25.96
CA ASN A 462 4.07 -26.86 -26.14
C ASN A 462 4.91 -27.16 -24.90
N GLY A 463 4.81 -26.33 -23.84
CA GLY A 463 5.56 -26.52 -22.61
C GLY A 463 7.03 -26.09 -22.66
N GLU A 464 7.46 -25.43 -23.72
CA GLU A 464 8.85 -24.99 -23.91
C GLU A 464 9.01 -23.51 -23.56
N TYR A 465 10.18 -23.17 -23.00
CA TYR A 465 10.57 -21.78 -22.76
C TYR A 465 11.18 -21.18 -24.00
N GLU A 466 10.61 -20.12 -24.49
CA GLU A 466 11.00 -19.41 -25.71
C GLU A 466 11.60 -18.05 -25.36
N ASP A 467 12.51 -17.55 -26.21
CA ASP A 467 13.05 -16.22 -26.05
C ASP A 467 11.95 -15.14 -26.05
N LEU A 468 12.09 -14.18 -25.15
CA LEU A 468 11.22 -13.01 -25.12
C LEU A 468 11.26 -12.30 -26.49
N ASP A 469 10.10 -12.11 -27.09
CA ASP A 469 9.96 -11.34 -28.32
C ASP A 469 9.81 -9.85 -28.02
N PRO A 470 10.76 -9.00 -28.35
CA PRO A 470 10.71 -7.58 -28.05
C PRO A 470 9.53 -6.85 -28.71
N ASN A 471 8.96 -7.40 -29.77
CA ASN A 471 7.86 -6.78 -30.52
C ASN A 471 6.47 -7.31 -30.13
N ARG A 472 6.41 -8.40 -29.37
CA ARG A 472 5.16 -8.98 -28.86
C ARG A 472 4.68 -8.20 -27.64
N THR A 473 3.36 -8.05 -27.51
CA THR A 473 2.72 -7.57 -26.29
C THR A 473 2.34 -8.74 -25.38
N TYR A 474 2.82 -8.71 -24.15
CA TYR A 474 2.56 -9.73 -23.14
C TYR A 474 1.50 -9.28 -22.15
N TYR A 475 0.65 -10.20 -21.72
CA TYR A 475 -0.24 -10.01 -20.60
C TYR A 475 0.51 -10.34 -19.31
N VAL A 476 0.86 -9.32 -18.56
CA VAL A 476 1.65 -9.42 -17.34
C VAL A 476 0.76 -9.18 -16.14
N THR A 477 0.70 -10.16 -15.25
CA THR A 477 -0.02 -10.03 -13.99
C THR A 477 0.95 -9.56 -12.90
N THR A 478 0.52 -8.56 -12.15
CA THR A 478 1.29 -8.00 -11.04
C THR A 478 0.32 -7.43 -9.98
N ASN A 479 0.82 -6.67 -9.03
CA ASN A 479 -0.01 -5.91 -8.11
C ASN A 479 -0.30 -4.51 -8.66
N ASP A 480 -1.33 -3.85 -8.13
CA ASP A 480 -1.75 -2.52 -8.58
C ASP A 480 -0.68 -1.44 -8.38
N PHE A 481 0.12 -1.53 -7.33
CA PHE A 481 1.25 -0.62 -7.10
C PHE A 481 2.29 -0.68 -8.22
N THR A 482 2.74 -1.88 -8.59
CA THR A 482 3.72 -2.06 -9.68
C THR A 482 3.08 -1.77 -11.04
N ALA A 483 1.85 -2.23 -11.28
CA ALA A 483 1.11 -1.96 -12.50
C ALA A 483 0.95 -0.47 -12.77
N ASN A 484 0.88 0.34 -11.72
CA ASN A 484 0.70 1.78 -11.78
C ASN A 484 2.02 2.54 -11.57
N GLN A 485 3.11 1.99 -12.07
CA GLN A 485 4.46 2.58 -12.10
C GLN A 485 5.16 2.72 -10.75
N GLY A 486 4.71 2.03 -9.71
CA GLY A 486 5.41 1.99 -8.43
C GLY A 486 6.84 1.46 -8.56
N ASP A 487 7.71 1.84 -7.64
CA ASP A 487 9.14 1.47 -7.60
C ASP A 487 9.95 1.87 -8.84
N GLY A 488 9.52 2.88 -9.58
CA GLY A 488 10.25 3.38 -10.75
C GLY A 488 10.02 2.59 -12.03
N TYR A 489 9.00 1.75 -12.08
CA TYR A 489 8.63 0.99 -13.28
C TYR A 489 7.86 1.86 -14.28
N ASP A 490 8.52 2.88 -14.81
CA ASP A 490 7.91 3.89 -15.71
C ASP A 490 7.41 3.29 -17.03
N MET A 491 7.93 2.12 -17.43
CA MET A 491 7.51 1.39 -18.61
C MET A 491 6.18 0.63 -18.42
N PHE A 492 5.68 0.50 -17.20
CA PHE A 492 4.37 -0.05 -16.90
C PHE A 492 3.30 1.05 -16.91
N GLY A 493 2.09 0.70 -16.73
CA GLY A 493 0.94 1.59 -16.78
C GLY A 493 -0.04 1.18 -17.86
N GLY A 494 -0.86 2.12 -18.29
CA GLY A 494 -1.91 1.86 -19.24
C GLY A 494 -3.15 1.22 -18.63
N GLN A 495 -4.01 0.73 -19.48
CA GLN A 495 -5.22 0.04 -19.03
C GLN A 495 -4.86 -1.24 -18.31
N ARG A 496 -5.55 -1.51 -17.22
CA ARG A 496 -5.39 -2.72 -16.42
C ARG A 496 -6.73 -3.31 -16.03
N GLU A 497 -6.77 -4.60 -15.90
CA GLU A 497 -7.84 -5.34 -15.28
C GLU A 497 -7.44 -5.64 -13.84
N GLU A 498 -8.32 -5.46 -12.88
CA GLU A 498 -8.04 -5.65 -11.46
C GLU A 498 -8.95 -6.72 -10.87
N GLY A 499 -8.44 -7.43 -9.88
CA GLY A 499 -9.15 -8.47 -9.15
C GLY A 499 -9.20 -8.23 -7.65
N ILE A 500 -9.11 -9.32 -6.88
CA ILE A 500 -9.12 -9.28 -5.42
C ILE A 500 -7.75 -8.90 -4.83
N SER A 501 -7.69 -8.76 -3.53
CA SER A 501 -6.43 -8.47 -2.84
C SER A 501 -5.44 -9.63 -2.90
N LEU A 502 -4.15 -9.33 -2.91
CA LEU A 502 -3.10 -10.33 -3.02
C LEU A 502 -3.10 -11.33 -1.87
N ASP A 503 -3.39 -10.89 -0.65
CA ASP A 503 -3.51 -11.79 0.51
C ASP A 503 -4.61 -12.84 0.30
N ALA A 504 -5.75 -12.44 -0.26
CA ALA A 504 -6.82 -13.36 -0.60
C ALA A 504 -6.44 -14.32 -1.75
N VAL A 505 -5.74 -13.82 -2.77
CA VAL A 505 -5.20 -14.66 -3.88
C VAL A 505 -4.31 -15.75 -3.34
N VAL A 506 -3.38 -15.41 -2.46
CA VAL A 506 -2.43 -16.36 -1.87
C VAL A 506 -3.12 -17.33 -0.92
N ALA A 507 -4.06 -16.87 -0.10
CA ALA A 507 -4.81 -17.73 0.80
C ALA A 507 -5.60 -18.81 0.05
N GLN A 508 -6.26 -18.45 -1.05
CA GLN A 508 -6.97 -19.39 -1.92
C GLN A 508 -6.02 -20.42 -2.55
N TYR A 509 -4.87 -19.97 -3.04
CA TYR A 509 -3.90 -20.82 -3.70
C TYR A 509 -3.26 -21.83 -2.76
N ILE A 510 -2.87 -21.38 -1.57
CA ILE A 510 -2.23 -22.22 -0.55
C ILE A 510 -3.13 -23.37 -0.10
N LYS A 511 -4.43 -23.13 0.04
CA LYS A 511 -5.40 -24.16 0.46
C LYS A 511 -5.43 -25.37 -0.47
N ASN A 512 -5.14 -25.19 -1.74
CA ASN A 512 -5.29 -26.20 -2.79
C ASN A 512 -3.96 -26.60 -3.44
N THR A 513 -2.83 -26.27 -2.79
CA THR A 513 -1.50 -26.45 -3.36
C THR A 513 -0.64 -27.28 -2.44
N ASP A 514 0.09 -28.24 -2.99
CA ASP A 514 1.16 -28.94 -2.27
C ASP A 514 2.35 -28.01 -2.10
N LEU A 515 2.58 -27.51 -0.90
CA LEU A 515 3.67 -26.59 -0.61
C LEU A 515 5.06 -27.22 -0.69
N ASN A 516 5.17 -28.56 -0.69
CA ASN A 516 6.46 -29.23 -0.80
C ASN A 516 7.16 -28.94 -2.15
N GLN A 517 6.43 -28.59 -3.19
CA GLN A 517 7.03 -28.13 -4.46
C GLN A 517 7.87 -26.86 -4.32
N TYR A 518 7.64 -26.07 -3.26
CA TYR A 518 8.40 -24.85 -2.95
C TYR A 518 9.54 -25.08 -1.96
N ASN A 519 9.80 -26.33 -1.58
CA ASN A 519 10.93 -26.68 -0.74
C ASN A 519 12.25 -26.67 -1.57
N THR A 520 12.65 -25.47 -1.99
CA THR A 520 13.81 -25.22 -2.85
C THR A 520 14.69 -24.16 -2.23
N GLU A 521 15.99 -24.37 -2.25
CA GLU A 521 16.99 -23.43 -1.74
C GLU A 521 17.75 -22.71 -2.86
N GLU A 522 17.87 -23.36 -4.01
CA GLU A 522 18.59 -22.83 -5.17
C GLU A 522 17.65 -22.10 -6.16
N PRO A 523 18.11 -20.98 -6.74
CA PRO A 523 17.31 -20.26 -7.72
C PRO A 523 17.20 -21.07 -9.02
N VAL A 524 15.98 -21.10 -9.57
CA VAL A 524 15.66 -21.76 -10.84
C VAL A 524 15.01 -20.83 -11.86
N ARG A 525 14.55 -19.66 -11.43
CA ARG A 525 13.80 -18.70 -12.25
C ARG A 525 14.57 -17.42 -12.56
N ILE A 526 15.37 -16.93 -11.61
CA ILE A 526 16.19 -15.73 -11.73
C ILE A 526 17.64 -16.13 -11.43
N ILE A 527 18.43 -16.30 -12.48
CA ILE A 527 19.71 -17.00 -12.44
C ILE A 527 20.82 -16.06 -12.88
N ASN A 528 21.85 -15.93 -12.03
CA ASN A 528 23.10 -15.31 -12.41
C ASN A 528 23.90 -16.29 -13.26
N GLY A 529 23.78 -16.18 -14.58
CA GLY A 529 24.37 -17.08 -15.53
C GLY A 529 23.73 -17.02 -16.92
N LEU A 530 24.05 -18.01 -17.73
CA LEU A 530 23.49 -18.20 -19.07
C LEU A 530 22.43 -19.31 -19.06
N PRO A 531 21.48 -19.30 -20.00
CA PRO A 531 20.59 -20.44 -20.20
C PRO A 531 21.41 -21.68 -20.53
N GLU A 532 20.96 -22.84 -20.02
CA GLU A 532 21.57 -24.12 -20.43
C GLU A 532 21.36 -24.32 -21.94
N SER A 533 22.43 -24.67 -22.66
CA SER A 533 22.32 -25.06 -24.04
C SER A 533 21.56 -26.39 -24.12
N ASN A 534 20.58 -26.49 -25.03
CA ASN A 534 19.91 -27.75 -25.36
C ASN A 534 20.91 -28.71 -26.08
N GLU A 535 21.89 -29.21 -25.36
CA GLU A 535 22.62 -30.40 -25.76
C GLU A 535 21.90 -31.60 -25.14
N GLN A 536 21.18 -32.32 -25.97
CA GLN A 536 20.71 -33.65 -25.61
C GLN A 536 21.93 -34.48 -25.14
N PRO A 537 21.82 -35.27 -24.07
CA PRO A 537 22.87 -36.13 -23.67
C PRO A 537 23.11 -37.14 -24.83
N ASN A 538 24.23 -36.95 -25.50
CA ASN A 538 24.71 -37.87 -26.49
C ASN A 538 25.04 -39.17 -25.76
N THR A 539 24.16 -40.17 -25.90
CA THR A 539 24.47 -41.52 -25.47
C THR A 539 25.65 -42.00 -26.28
N GLY A 540 26.82 -42.01 -25.64
CA GLY A 540 28.05 -42.46 -26.19
C GLY A 540 28.01 -43.90 -26.67
N LYS A 541 28.44 -44.13 -27.87
CA LYS A 541 29.12 -45.33 -28.28
C LYS A 541 30.57 -44.95 -28.48
N GLU A 542 31.40 -45.55 -27.65
CA GLU A 542 32.82 -45.69 -27.92
C GLU A 542 32.99 -46.45 -29.23
N ASP A 543 33.75 -45.89 -30.16
CA ASP A 543 34.60 -46.66 -31.05
C ASP A 543 35.87 -45.86 -31.32
N ASN A 544 36.93 -46.47 -30.90
CA ASN A 544 38.32 -46.19 -31.28
C ASN A 544 38.45 -46.16 -32.79
N ASP A 545 39.16 -45.22 -33.39
CA ASP A 545 40.40 -45.44 -34.00
C ASP A 545 41.09 -44.21 -34.58
N ASN A 546 42.37 -44.31 -34.51
CA ASN A 546 43.44 -43.44 -34.90
C ASN A 546 43.38 -42.82 -36.31
N ASN A 547 43.96 -41.68 -36.40
CA ASN A 547 45.10 -41.32 -37.25
C ASN A 547 44.94 -40.19 -38.28
N HIS A 548 45.80 -39.25 -38.10
CA HIS A 548 46.62 -38.52 -39.07
C HIS A 548 46.03 -37.37 -39.92
N SER A 549 46.42 -36.18 -39.51
CA SER A 549 47.39 -35.33 -40.30
C SER A 549 46.86 -34.50 -41.48
N THR A 550 47.12 -33.24 -41.34
CA THR A 550 47.63 -32.25 -42.30
C THR A 550 46.70 -31.39 -43.14
N ASN A 551 46.89 -30.12 -42.85
CA ASN A 551 47.15 -29.01 -43.78
C ASN A 551 46.08 -28.52 -44.76
N GLY A 552 45.87 -27.25 -44.66
CA GLY A 552 46.06 -26.36 -45.80
C GLY A 552 44.93 -25.41 -46.10
N GLN A 553 45.14 -24.22 -45.67
CA GLN A 553 45.15 -22.97 -46.46
C GLN A 553 43.90 -22.58 -47.30
N ASP A 554 43.43 -21.43 -46.92
CA ASP A 554 43.34 -20.20 -47.73
C ASP A 554 42.11 -19.94 -48.62
N SER A 555 41.65 -18.79 -48.39
CA SER A 555 41.39 -17.65 -49.28
C SER A 555 39.92 -17.30 -49.59
N GLN A 556 39.60 -16.15 -49.06
CA GLN A 556 39.25 -14.90 -49.77
C GLN A 556 37.93 -14.84 -50.51
N GLN A 557 37.15 -13.88 -50.00
CA GLN A 557 36.65 -12.69 -50.69
C GLN A 557 35.61 -12.88 -51.79
N GLN A 558 34.45 -12.26 -51.62
CA GLN A 558 34.04 -11.03 -52.30
C GLN A 558 32.54 -10.82 -52.20
N THR A 559 32.19 -9.64 -51.75
CA THR A 559 30.98 -8.94 -52.13
C THR A 559 31.10 -8.53 -53.59
N PRO A 560 30.04 -8.21 -54.34
CA PRO A 560 29.56 -6.85 -54.38
C PRO A 560 28.04 -6.65 -54.61
N ASP A 561 27.61 -5.53 -54.09
CA ASP A 561 26.92 -4.39 -54.67
C ASP A 561 25.90 -4.64 -55.80
N SER A 562 24.75 -4.08 -55.73
CA SER A 562 24.31 -2.80 -56.12
C SER A 562 22.87 -2.77 -56.64
N ASN A 563 22.20 -1.78 -56.17
CA ASN A 563 21.40 -0.78 -56.93
C ASN A 563 20.01 -1.11 -57.46
N ASN A 564 19.19 -0.26 -57.01
CA ASN A 564 18.37 0.77 -57.70
C ASN A 564 16.88 0.53 -57.87
N ASP A 565 16.24 1.54 -57.36
CA ASP A 565 15.26 2.48 -57.97
C ASP A 565 13.85 1.92 -58.23
N ASP A 566 12.83 2.53 -57.92
CA ASP A 566 12.37 3.91 -57.96
C ASP A 566 10.86 4.00 -57.64
N LYS A 567 10.53 5.08 -56.99
CA LYS A 567 9.40 5.99 -57.22
C LYS A 567 7.96 5.67 -56.86
N ASP A 568 7.55 6.58 -56.04
CA ASP A 568 6.39 7.51 -56.12
C ASP A 568 4.99 6.96 -55.82
N ASN A 569 4.24 7.50 -54.92
CA ASN A 569 3.64 8.82 -55.00
C ASN A 569 2.73 9.12 -53.80
N THR A 570 2.98 10.23 -53.18
CA THR A 570 2.09 11.29 -52.71
C THR A 570 0.74 11.00 -52.06
N GLY A 571 0.63 11.58 -50.89
CA GLY A 571 -0.63 11.94 -50.26
C GLY A 571 -0.41 12.74 -48.99
N HIS A 572 -0.14 14.04 -49.18
CA HIS A 572 -0.18 15.04 -48.10
C HIS A 572 -1.54 15.07 -47.44
N ILE A 573 -1.58 15.16 -46.13
CA ILE A 573 -2.29 16.22 -45.43
C ILE A 573 -1.51 16.53 -44.16
N ASN A 574 -1.06 17.77 -44.09
CA ASN A 574 -0.58 18.47 -42.91
C ASN A 574 -1.75 18.65 -41.93
N ASP A 575 -1.50 18.50 -40.66
CA ASP A 575 -1.88 19.54 -39.73
C ASP A 575 -0.88 19.58 -38.59
N ASN A 576 -0.20 20.71 -38.58
CA ASN A 576 0.53 21.24 -37.43
C ASN A 576 -0.46 21.55 -36.32
N ASP A 577 -0.03 21.28 -35.12
CA ASP A 577 -0.06 22.18 -33.96
C ASP A 577 0.36 21.34 -32.77
N ASP A 578 1.30 21.70 -32.11
CA ASP A 578 1.76 22.80 -31.35
C ASP A 578 2.37 22.28 -30.03
N ASN A 579 3.54 22.76 -29.82
CA ASN A 579 4.26 22.78 -28.58
C ASN A 579 3.37 22.75 -27.35
N THR A 580 3.45 21.69 -26.58
CA THR A 580 3.25 21.78 -25.16
C THR A 580 4.47 21.26 -24.43
N LYS A 581 5.03 22.18 -23.69
CA LYS A 581 6.11 21.98 -22.74
C LYS A 581 5.89 20.71 -21.92
N ASP A 582 6.93 19.92 -21.84
CA ASP A 582 7.09 18.87 -20.85
C ASP A 582 6.91 19.45 -19.44
N ASP A 583 5.69 19.45 -18.96
CA ASP A 583 5.47 19.44 -17.53
C ASP A 583 5.71 18.00 -17.06
N LYS A 584 6.87 17.80 -16.51
CA LYS A 584 7.14 16.63 -15.67
C LYS A 584 6.19 16.68 -14.48
N GLN A 585 4.98 16.25 -14.71
CA GLN A 585 4.11 15.82 -13.64
C GLN A 585 4.66 14.49 -13.15
N THR A 586 5.45 14.57 -12.10
CA THR A 586 5.79 13.39 -11.31
C THR A 586 4.49 12.91 -10.72
N ASP A 587 3.97 11.85 -11.27
CA ASP A 587 2.85 11.14 -10.70
C ASP A 587 3.30 10.53 -9.36
N SER A 588 3.10 11.31 -8.29
CA SER A 588 3.38 10.87 -6.93
C SER A 588 2.29 9.93 -6.39
N SER A 589 1.24 9.71 -7.18
CA SER A 589 0.04 9.02 -6.73
C SER A 589 0.22 7.53 -6.47
N ASN A 590 1.26 6.93 -7.02
CA ASN A 590 1.45 5.47 -6.92
C ASN A 590 2.35 5.03 -5.76
N LYS A 591 3.03 5.97 -5.12
CA LYS A 591 3.81 5.63 -3.91
C LYS A 591 2.92 5.31 -2.71
N ASP A 592 1.68 5.77 -2.75
CA ASP A 592 0.76 5.69 -1.62
C ASP A 592 -0.01 4.37 -1.55
N ASN A 593 0.00 3.57 -2.63
CA ASN A 593 -0.64 2.26 -2.64
C ASN A 593 0.16 1.18 -1.90
N VAL A 594 1.43 1.42 -1.67
CA VAL A 594 2.25 0.59 -0.80
C VAL A 594 2.45 1.37 0.48
N ILE A 595 1.56 1.18 1.43
CA ILE A 595 1.81 1.63 2.78
C ILE A 595 2.91 0.73 3.33
N GLU A 596 4.11 1.25 3.33
CA GLU A 596 5.13 0.64 4.14
C GLU A 596 4.68 0.76 5.60
N LEU A 597 4.44 -0.37 6.23
CA LEU A 597 4.43 -0.41 7.68
C LEU A 597 5.68 0.33 8.14
N PRO A 598 5.61 1.08 9.24
CA PRO A 598 6.76 1.83 9.73
C PRO A 598 7.90 0.84 10.01
N ASN A 599 8.52 0.41 8.93
CA ASN A 599 9.77 -0.29 8.97
C ASN A 599 10.82 0.77 8.71
N LYS A 600 11.68 0.86 9.64
CA LYS A 600 12.88 1.71 9.62
C LYS A 600 13.83 1.39 8.45
N ASP A 601 13.30 0.86 7.38
CA ASP A 601 14.12 0.31 6.30
C ASP A 601 14.71 1.35 5.37
N HIS A 602 14.31 2.60 5.49
CA HIS A 602 14.87 3.70 4.72
C HIS A 602 15.81 4.62 5.50
N GLN A 603 16.03 4.35 6.77
CA GLN A 603 17.12 5.04 7.44
C GLN A 603 18.42 4.25 7.23
N LYS A 604 19.30 4.89 6.50
CA LYS A 604 20.69 4.50 6.49
C LYS A 604 21.17 4.33 7.93
N ASP A 605 21.60 3.15 8.20
CA ASP A 605 22.59 2.79 9.17
C ASP A 605 22.54 3.47 10.55
N ASN A 606 22.33 2.69 11.52
CA ASN A 606 23.07 2.68 12.76
C ASN A 606 22.39 3.00 14.06
N ASP A 607 21.08 2.87 14.21
CA ASP A 607 20.63 3.17 15.55
C ASP A 607 19.64 2.12 16.08
N ASN A 608 20.09 1.32 17.01
CA ASN A 608 19.23 0.53 17.85
C ASN A 608 18.81 1.36 19.06
N VAL A 609 17.56 1.74 19.15
CA VAL A 609 17.06 2.58 20.23
C VAL A 609 15.93 1.88 20.95
N ILE A 610 16.04 1.79 22.27
CA ILE A 610 14.92 1.41 23.14
C ILE A 610 14.61 2.60 24.02
N GLU A 611 13.47 3.23 23.82
CA GLU A 611 12.97 4.29 24.68
C GLU A 611 11.67 3.84 25.35
N ILE A 612 11.66 3.79 26.66
CA ILE A 612 10.53 3.39 27.46
C ILE A 612 10.18 4.56 28.40
N PRO A 613 8.99 5.12 28.39
CA PRO A 613 8.64 6.24 29.26
C PRO A 613 8.85 5.86 30.73
N ALA A 614 9.71 6.58 31.38
CA ALA A 614 9.88 6.45 32.80
C ALA A 614 8.71 7.13 33.49
N ASN A 615 8.15 6.47 34.48
CA ASN A 615 7.19 7.12 35.35
C ASN A 615 7.91 8.22 36.11
N ASN A 616 7.52 9.46 35.89
CA ASN A 616 8.19 10.68 36.40
C ASN A 616 8.10 10.88 37.92
N ASN A 617 7.79 9.84 38.70
CA ASN A 617 7.58 10.02 40.13
C ASN A 617 8.35 9.06 41.02
N GLN A 618 9.61 8.83 40.76
CA GLN A 618 10.49 8.35 41.80
C GLN A 618 11.97 8.66 41.47
N THR A 619 12.46 9.71 42.04
CA THR A 619 13.87 9.93 42.24
C THR A 619 14.33 8.94 43.35
N HIS A 620 14.78 7.80 42.94
CA HIS A 620 15.60 6.98 43.83
C HIS A 620 17.01 6.94 43.25
N ASN A 621 17.91 7.58 43.97
CA ASN A 621 19.33 7.33 43.90
C ASN A 621 19.61 5.91 44.38
N SER A 622 19.41 4.94 43.54
CA SER A 622 19.97 3.62 43.77
C SER A 622 20.99 3.34 42.68
N THR A 623 22.15 2.99 43.10
CA THR A 623 23.31 2.73 42.26
C THR A 623 23.27 1.38 41.57
N ASP A 624 22.17 0.61 41.73
CA ASP A 624 22.05 -0.75 41.18
C ASP A 624 20.61 -1.04 40.71
N ASP A 625 20.25 -0.47 39.56
CA ASP A 625 19.02 -0.87 38.89
C ASP A 625 19.30 -2.14 38.07
N ASN A 626 18.91 -3.26 38.60
CA ASN A 626 18.98 -4.55 37.90
C ASN A 626 17.65 -4.86 37.24
N ILE A 627 17.69 -5.17 35.98
CA ILE A 627 16.53 -5.67 35.25
C ILE A 627 16.51 -7.19 35.38
N VAL A 628 15.53 -7.72 36.10
CA VAL A 628 15.45 -9.16 36.44
C VAL A 628 14.44 -9.86 35.56
N ILE A 629 14.84 -10.92 34.90
CA ILE A 629 13.99 -11.78 34.12
C ILE A 629 13.70 -13.03 34.89
N PRO A 630 12.46 -13.29 35.34
CA PRO A 630 12.11 -14.58 35.91
C PRO A 630 12.22 -15.65 34.83
N SER A 631 13.10 -16.58 34.99
CA SER A 631 13.27 -17.71 34.11
C SER A 631 12.80 -18.98 34.83
N ALA A 632 12.19 -19.86 34.07
CA ALA A 632 11.87 -21.21 34.54
C ALA A 632 13.12 -22.11 34.61
N THR A 633 14.31 -21.58 34.34
CA THR A 633 15.57 -22.32 34.36
C THR A 633 16.65 -21.54 35.10
N ASP A 634 17.20 -22.15 36.12
CA ASP A 634 18.18 -21.60 37.05
C ASP A 634 19.60 -21.31 36.50
N LYS A 635 19.74 -21.01 35.19
CA LYS A 635 21.08 -20.93 34.56
C LYS A 635 21.37 -19.69 33.74
N MET A 636 20.55 -18.66 33.85
CA MET A 636 20.84 -17.39 33.09
C MET A 636 21.73 -16.46 33.90
N HIS A 637 22.81 -16.03 33.30
CA HIS A 637 23.65 -14.95 33.84
C HIS A 637 23.08 -13.59 33.37
N THR A 638 22.95 -12.70 34.32
CA THR A 638 22.35 -11.39 34.09
C THR A 638 23.39 -10.31 34.20
N ASN A 639 23.38 -9.39 33.23
CA ASN A 639 24.13 -8.17 33.29
C ASN A 639 23.27 -7.04 33.84
N ASN A 640 23.86 -6.22 34.66
CA ASN A 640 23.19 -5.04 35.17
C ASN A 640 23.04 -3.98 34.10
N ILE A 641 21.82 -3.70 33.76
CA ILE A 641 21.48 -2.57 32.91
C ILE A 641 20.65 -1.60 33.75
N LYS A 642 21.15 -0.38 33.87
CA LYS A 642 20.44 0.64 34.63
C LYS A 642 19.24 1.12 33.81
N GLY A 643 18.06 0.94 34.37
CA GLY A 643 16.82 1.36 33.74
C GLY A 643 15.73 1.63 34.77
N ASN A 644 14.72 2.33 34.37
CA ASN A 644 13.55 2.60 35.18
C ASN A 644 12.52 1.47 35.06
N ALA A 645 11.60 1.40 36.00
CA ALA A 645 10.48 0.48 35.93
C ALA A 645 9.60 0.77 34.70
N ILE A 646 9.15 -0.28 34.03
CA ILE A 646 8.32 -0.19 32.85
C ILE A 646 6.86 -0.24 33.23
N GLU A 647 6.10 0.74 32.79
CA GLU A 647 4.65 0.64 32.77
C GLU A 647 4.21 0.01 31.46
N HIS A 648 3.45 -1.05 31.59
CA HIS A 648 3.10 -1.88 30.47
C HIS A 648 1.61 -1.80 30.14
N HIS A 649 1.32 -1.56 28.86
CA HIS A 649 -0.04 -1.71 28.34
C HIS A 649 -0.32 -3.16 27.94
N PRO A 650 -1.53 -3.69 28.18
CA PRO A 650 -1.80 -5.11 28.06
C PRO A 650 -1.92 -5.67 26.64
N THR A 651 -1.67 -4.91 25.59
CA THR A 651 -2.05 -5.30 24.22
C THR A 651 -0.96 -5.27 23.15
N SER A 652 0.29 -5.01 23.50
CA SER A 652 1.32 -5.00 22.48
C SER A 652 2.42 -6.01 22.72
N ASN A 653 2.83 -6.59 21.67
CA ASN A 653 3.71 -7.73 21.70
C ASN A 653 5.02 -7.53 20.93
N LEU A 654 5.17 -6.46 20.17
CA LEU A 654 6.36 -6.28 19.35
C LEU A 654 6.95 -4.88 19.50
N VAL A 655 8.23 -4.83 19.83
CA VAL A 655 8.98 -3.59 20.00
C VAL A 655 10.27 -3.70 19.19
N SER A 656 10.63 -2.69 18.45
CA SER A 656 11.94 -2.60 17.82
C SER A 656 12.93 -1.83 18.71
N ILE A 657 14.19 -2.21 18.64
CA ILE A 657 15.26 -1.64 19.45
C ILE A 657 16.35 -1.10 18.55
N SER A 658 16.80 0.11 18.83
CA SER A 658 17.98 0.65 18.18
C SER A 658 18.94 1.33 19.15
N ASN A 659 20.22 1.27 18.86
CA ASN A 659 21.28 1.80 19.70
C ASN A 659 21.78 3.14 19.13
N ASN A 660 21.76 4.18 19.94
CA ASN A 660 22.17 5.52 19.54
C ASN A 660 23.57 5.82 20.07
N ASN A 661 24.55 5.64 19.22
CA ASN A 661 25.99 5.82 19.56
C ASN A 661 26.44 7.29 19.52
N LYS A 662 25.68 8.21 20.05
CA LYS A 662 26.12 9.59 20.16
C LYS A 662 26.31 10.01 21.62
N GLY A 663 27.47 9.74 22.16
CA GLY A 663 27.89 10.25 23.45
C GLY A 663 28.50 9.20 24.37
N THR A 664 28.91 9.62 25.55
CA THR A 664 29.59 8.80 26.58
C THR A 664 28.66 7.86 27.35
N ARG A 665 27.38 7.82 26.97
CA ARG A 665 26.38 6.90 27.53
C ARG A 665 25.48 6.41 26.41
N ASP A 666 25.54 5.13 26.15
CA ASP A 666 24.61 4.49 25.21
C ASP A 666 23.24 4.40 25.85
N GLN A 667 22.24 4.84 25.12
CA GLN A 667 20.83 4.66 25.47
C GLN A 667 20.19 3.69 24.50
N LEU A 668 19.39 2.80 25.03
CA LEU A 668 18.53 1.93 24.22
C LEU A 668 17.13 2.55 24.17
N THR A 669 16.62 2.76 22.98
CA THR A 669 15.26 3.28 22.75
C THR A 669 14.41 2.20 22.09
N CYS A 670 13.28 1.91 22.67
CA CYS A 670 12.40 0.81 22.29
C CYS A 670 11.07 1.37 21.76
N TYR A 671 10.71 1.00 20.54
CA TYR A 671 9.44 1.41 19.95
C TYR A 671 8.55 0.20 19.72
N ALA A 672 7.30 0.32 20.09
CA ALA A 672 6.31 -0.69 19.78
C ALA A 672 5.97 -0.70 18.30
N SER A 673 6.12 -1.83 17.64
CA SER A 673 6.01 -1.91 16.18
C SER A 673 4.68 -2.44 15.65
N HIS A 674 3.78 -2.90 16.51
CA HIS A 674 2.57 -3.60 16.02
C HIS A 674 1.24 -3.16 16.61
N SER A 675 1.25 -2.18 17.45
CA SER A 675 0.00 -1.67 17.97
C SER A 675 -0.03 -0.17 17.75
N GLN A 676 -1.04 0.29 17.07
CA GLN A 676 -1.32 1.72 16.90
C GLN A 676 -1.52 2.47 18.24
N HIS A 677 -1.48 1.75 19.34
CA HIS A 677 -1.66 2.29 20.66
C HIS A 677 -0.36 2.49 21.43
N TYR A 678 0.77 2.09 20.85
CA TYR A 678 2.06 2.29 21.48
C TYR A 678 2.75 3.54 20.98
N LYS A 679 2.47 4.60 21.70
CA LYS A 679 3.28 5.84 21.62
C LYS A 679 4.29 5.94 22.76
N ASP A 680 4.36 4.92 23.61
CA ASP A 680 5.19 4.96 24.77
C ASP A 680 6.64 4.63 24.40
N VAL A 681 7.48 5.59 24.63
CA VAL A 681 8.93 5.45 24.46
C VAL A 681 9.54 5.19 25.82
N ILE A 682 10.20 4.06 25.97
CA ILE A 682 10.87 3.69 27.19
C ILE A 682 12.36 4.00 27.04
N LYS A 683 12.91 4.89 27.88
CA LYS A 683 14.32 5.24 27.89
C LYS A 683 15.00 4.74 29.14
N PHE A 684 16.06 4.00 28.98
CA PHE A 684 16.93 3.65 30.09
C PHE A 684 18.41 3.67 29.66
N PRO A 685 19.30 4.08 30.56
CA PRO A 685 20.71 4.10 30.27
C PRO A 685 21.28 2.69 30.26
N VAL A 686 22.07 2.39 29.25
CA VAL A 686 22.79 1.11 29.12
C VAL A 686 24.28 1.40 29.25
N GLN A 687 24.97 0.75 30.16
CA GLN A 687 26.41 0.73 30.17
C GLN A 687 26.90 -0.33 29.21
N MET A 688 27.43 0.09 28.09
CA MET A 688 28.10 -0.78 27.13
C MET A 688 29.58 -0.49 27.10
N ASN A 689 30.37 -1.50 26.81
CA ASN A 689 31.80 -1.32 26.61
C ASN A 689 31.99 -0.48 25.32
N PRO A 690 32.78 0.61 25.33
CA PRO A 690 32.99 1.48 24.18
C PRO A 690 33.53 0.79 22.91
N LYS A 691 33.95 -0.47 23.02
CA LYS A 691 34.48 -1.25 21.92
C LYS A 691 33.43 -2.11 21.19
N ASP A 692 32.22 -2.16 21.71
CA ASP A 692 31.17 -2.99 21.15
C ASP A 692 30.24 -2.14 20.27
N ASN A 693 30.40 -2.28 18.95
CA ASN A 693 29.52 -1.68 17.97
C ASN A 693 28.43 -2.66 17.60
N PHE A 694 27.18 -2.31 17.91
CA PHE A 694 26.01 -3.13 17.57
C PHE A 694 25.27 -2.63 16.36
N TYR A 695 24.60 -3.55 15.71
CA TYR A 695 23.73 -3.26 14.56
C TYR A 695 22.26 -3.39 14.85
N ASN A 696 21.62 -2.90 14.06
CA ASN A 696 20.35 -2.41 13.61
C ASN A 696 19.17 -3.33 13.51
N GLU A 697 19.19 -4.53 13.90
CA GLU A 697 17.98 -5.33 13.94
C GLU A 697 17.77 -5.84 15.34
N THR A 698 16.88 -5.17 16.02
CA THR A 698 16.49 -5.61 17.33
C THR A 698 14.99 -5.72 17.37
N LEU A 699 14.52 -6.90 17.62
CA LEU A 699 13.10 -7.18 17.74
C LEU A 699 12.80 -7.52 19.18
N ILE A 700 11.84 -6.82 19.76
CA ILE A 700 11.33 -7.14 21.10
C ILE A 700 9.91 -7.66 20.95
N THR A 701 9.68 -8.86 21.45
CA THR A 701 8.32 -9.38 21.61
C THR A 701 7.95 -9.35 23.08
N THR A 702 6.77 -8.80 23.39
CA THR A 702 6.21 -8.82 24.73
C THR A 702 4.97 -9.70 24.76
N ASN A 703 4.75 -10.38 25.86
CA ASN A 703 3.48 -11.03 26.09
C ASN A 703 2.50 -10.07 26.78
N SER A 704 1.23 -10.18 26.46
CA SER A 704 0.16 -9.24 26.79
C SER A 704 -0.17 -9.02 28.28
N ASN A 705 0.50 -9.70 29.21
CA ASN A 705 0.14 -9.67 30.63
C ASN A 705 1.20 -9.06 31.56
N ALA A 706 2.05 -8.21 31.01
CA ALA A 706 3.04 -7.55 31.87
C ALA A 706 2.36 -6.56 32.85
N SER A 707 2.71 -6.68 34.12
CA SER A 707 2.16 -5.81 35.16
C SER A 707 2.85 -4.44 35.16
N LYS A 708 2.14 -3.45 35.64
CA LYS A 708 2.72 -2.12 35.89
C LYS A 708 3.82 -2.24 36.93
N ASN A 709 4.87 -1.48 36.78
CA ASN A 709 6.01 -1.39 37.71
C ASN A 709 6.92 -2.64 37.79
N SER A 710 7.13 -3.28 36.64
CA SER A 710 8.09 -4.41 36.60
C SER A 710 9.50 -3.91 36.32
N ASN A 711 10.46 -4.43 37.07
CA ASN A 711 11.87 -4.22 36.75
C ASN A 711 12.28 -5.12 35.57
N LEU A 712 13.10 -4.59 34.69
CA LEU A 712 13.61 -5.31 33.53
C LEU A 712 14.98 -5.91 33.87
N MET A 713 15.20 -7.14 33.45
CA MET A 713 16.49 -7.79 33.53
C MET A 713 16.97 -8.15 32.11
N PHE A 714 18.20 -7.82 31.82
CA PHE A 714 18.85 -8.15 30.57
C PHE A 714 19.86 -9.26 30.75
N THR A 715 19.84 -10.22 29.86
CA THR A 715 20.84 -11.29 29.77
C THR A 715 21.58 -11.22 28.45
N GLN A 716 22.86 -11.46 28.48
CA GLN A 716 23.75 -11.35 27.34
C GLN A 716 24.47 -12.69 27.07
N GLU A 717 24.54 -13.05 25.78
CA GLU A 717 25.20 -14.27 25.32
C GLU A 717 26.08 -14.00 24.10
N HIS A 718 27.20 -14.72 24.02
CA HIS A 718 28.21 -14.53 22.98
C HIS A 718 28.00 -15.37 21.72
N ASP A 719 27.30 -16.45 21.82
CA ASP A 719 27.08 -17.41 20.74
C ASP A 719 25.66 -17.30 20.18
N ALA A 720 25.50 -17.73 18.94
CA ALA A 720 24.20 -17.77 18.30
C ALA A 720 23.20 -18.58 19.12
N ILE A 721 22.11 -17.98 19.51
CA ILE A 721 21.10 -18.61 20.33
C ILE A 721 20.08 -19.32 19.45
N THR A 722 19.93 -20.61 19.70
CA THR A 722 18.99 -21.46 18.98
C THR A 722 17.62 -21.57 19.62
N SER A 723 17.48 -21.20 20.90
CA SER A 723 16.18 -21.19 21.59
C SER A 723 16.16 -20.18 22.72
N LEU A 724 15.02 -19.57 22.93
CA LEU A 724 14.82 -18.50 23.88
C LEU A 724 15.06 -18.86 25.36
N PRO A 725 14.64 -19.99 25.89
CA PRO A 725 14.84 -20.29 27.34
C PRO A 725 16.30 -20.39 27.77
N ASN A 726 17.21 -20.61 26.82
CA ASN A 726 18.64 -20.84 27.11
C ASN A 726 19.53 -19.69 26.67
N ALA A 727 18.94 -18.55 26.30
CA ALA A 727 19.67 -17.39 25.84
C ALA A 727 20.25 -16.63 27.04
N GLY A 728 21.45 -16.99 27.45
CA GLY A 728 22.23 -16.26 28.45
C GLY A 728 23.44 -15.60 27.81
N LEU A 729 23.77 -14.42 28.27
CA LEU A 729 24.99 -13.73 27.83
C LEU A 729 26.07 -13.97 28.88
N LYS A 730 27.22 -14.40 28.41
CA LYS A 730 28.40 -14.54 29.28
C LYS A 730 28.99 -13.16 29.56
N ASP A 731 29.59 -13.05 30.70
CA ASP A 731 30.18 -11.78 31.18
C ASP A 731 31.00 -11.05 30.13
N GLY A 732 30.55 -9.89 29.82
CA GLY A 732 31.39 -8.74 29.49
C GLY A 732 31.82 -8.56 28.07
N SER A 733 31.66 -9.46 27.12
CA SER A 733 32.12 -9.18 25.75
C SER A 733 31.28 -9.89 24.69
N LEU A 734 30.92 -9.15 23.68
CA LEU A 734 30.24 -9.63 22.49
C LEU A 734 31.28 -10.06 21.45
N GLU A 735 31.99 -11.12 21.73
CA GLU A 735 33.09 -11.55 20.85
C GLU A 735 32.61 -12.16 19.53
N HIS A 736 31.37 -12.63 19.44
CA HIS A 736 30.87 -13.40 18.31
C HIS A 736 29.74 -12.72 17.50
N GLY A 737 29.56 -11.45 17.69
CA GLY A 737 28.77 -10.62 16.79
C GLY A 737 27.25 -10.69 16.95
N ILE A 738 26.69 -11.52 17.80
CA ILE A 738 25.26 -11.55 18.10
C ILE A 738 25.06 -11.41 19.60
N ALA A 739 24.31 -10.41 20.02
CA ALA A 739 23.79 -10.30 21.37
C ALA A 739 22.30 -10.56 21.34
N ILE A 740 21.82 -11.37 22.25
CA ILE A 740 20.40 -11.52 22.53
C ILE A 740 20.17 -11.03 23.93
N ILE A 741 19.25 -10.12 24.06
CA ILE A 741 18.87 -9.56 25.35
C ILE A 741 17.44 -10.02 25.63
N LEU A 742 17.25 -10.70 26.72
CA LEU A 742 15.93 -11.10 27.20
C LEU A 742 15.49 -10.14 28.31
N VAL A 743 14.28 -9.68 28.18
CA VAL A 743 13.68 -8.76 29.15
C VAL A 743 12.32 -9.30 29.55
N VAL A 744 12.05 -9.31 30.83
CA VAL A 744 10.73 -9.65 31.35
C VAL A 744 10.16 -8.46 32.10
N ALA A 745 8.95 -8.09 31.74
CA ALA A 745 8.18 -7.04 32.37
C ALA A 745 6.89 -7.68 32.92
N GLY A 746 6.85 -7.91 34.21
CA GLY A 746 5.72 -8.62 34.81
C GLY A 746 5.63 -10.08 34.37
N THR A 747 4.50 -10.47 33.81
CA THR A 747 4.29 -11.81 33.26
C THR A 747 4.70 -11.92 31.79
N GLY A 748 5.13 -10.84 31.19
CA GLY A 748 5.49 -10.76 29.75
C GLY A 748 6.99 -10.95 29.54
N LEU A 749 7.35 -11.66 28.49
CA LEU A 749 8.71 -11.81 28.01
C LEU A 749 8.97 -10.85 26.85
N ILE A 750 10.03 -10.06 26.95
CA ILE A 750 10.52 -9.23 25.87
C ILE A 750 11.81 -9.85 25.34
N TYR A 751 11.85 -10.15 24.08
CA TYR A 751 13.01 -10.72 23.40
C TYR A 751 13.69 -9.68 22.51
N ILE A 752 14.98 -9.50 22.71
CA ILE A 752 15.79 -8.54 21.98
C ILE A 752 16.97 -9.27 21.34
N ARG A 753 17.09 -9.17 20.04
CA ARG A 753 18.22 -9.70 19.27
C ARG A 753 19.03 -8.56 18.67
N THR A 754 20.31 -8.53 18.91
CA THR A 754 21.22 -7.56 18.30
C THR A 754 22.36 -8.29 17.56
N ARG A 755 22.85 -7.69 16.50
CA ARG A 755 24.04 -8.19 15.78
C ARG A 755 25.18 -7.20 15.93
N LYS A 756 26.40 -7.70 16.02
CA LYS A 756 27.60 -6.86 15.97
C LYS A 756 27.90 -6.44 14.54
N LYS A 757 28.42 -5.22 14.35
CA LYS A 757 28.90 -4.73 13.06
C LYS A 757 30.10 -5.54 12.62
N SER A 758 30.05 -6.15 11.48
CA SER A 758 31.27 -6.56 10.83
C SER A 758 32.02 -5.30 10.42
N ALA A 759 33.23 -5.16 10.90
CA ALA A 759 34.11 -4.01 10.63
C ALA A 759 34.40 -3.87 9.13
#